data_73b87e392d680f0da136e5f8b48cffba
#
_entry.id   73b87e392d680f0da136e5f8b48cffba
#
_cell.length_a   1.000
_cell.length_b   1.000
_cell.length_c   1.000
_cell.angle_alpha   90.00
_cell.angle_beta   90.00
_cell.angle_gamma   90.00
#
_symmetry.space_group_name_H-M   'P 1'
#
loop_
_entity.id
_entity.type
_entity.pdbx_description
1 polymer ?
#
loop_
_entity_poly.entity_id
_entity_poly.type
_entity_poly.pdbx_seq_one_letter_code
_entity_poly.pdbx_strand_id
1 'polypeptide(L)'
;MTSKVFALDTKPGIQRDGTLFDKDFYTDGRWVRFQRGRPRKMAGYRVISDQLTGPSRGIWVYPTDAFNSVFSGYSDGLQELVIDDNGIGSGFTTWSLSDFSADVDNLWQFDGFYNVTGGVQDLLAHPGQNLAAIDSTVDTPVLVGDINGSTMSQIGVFTVTGVINSTVNVTFQNTELRIGAGQTVTGANIPASTTVISASSVSTTLSGITVTGTSGTFSCTATDGLFVGQSVTLGGNYSTGTLLNVTVTGTSGTFSCTSGNGLFDGQAVTVSGTLTPTTLTNVQVTGTSGECSCDAVDGIYVGMPVIVSGTLTGTATGIASGVTYYVIGAPTTTTFDLSASPGGSPITTTAGTTTGLVFDAPLQTGIESGRTYFITTTNGSTTFTLSASPSGSALTTVVNSLAGLTFTVPLSIGLTLGQTYYITVTNNSTTFTLSATPGGSAVTTVVNPTTFLTFTLGPYFRVVLSNAATGTGSQTLTFNNNVSVSGGVVSLHPYVFVYGNDGVIRNCSAGDPSDWVSADANEVNVATGKIVKGLPVRGGSNAPSGLFWSLDSLIRVSFSPQTLGVSGTANFGVTNFWRFDIISSQTSILSSQCVIEYDGIYYWIGVDRFLLYNGVVKEIPNPMNQDYFFDNLNYTQRQKVWATKVPRYGEIWWYYPRGDSEECNDAIIYNVRENTWYDAGTALGTRRSAGYFSQVFAFPVAAGWDAQAAETVTTETATVTNGSPFFYLAAYNINVALSQVLSGTNIPAGTTVDSITSSNINALTNLVGGSSYSNGSYTDVPLTGGSGFGATADVTVSGGAVTVVTIVLRGAGYVVGDSLSADDADLGGGGGSGFSIDVDTIFPMGIEMSANATGTGSVTITFSTQDDIIKVYQHEIGVDEIDGQNTFAIESFVETNDLSWVAGGPSQQSPVGENRWLRLERVEPDFILSGDMNLYVTGRPYAQSEDKISEPYVFDQTTNKIDMKEQRREMRLRFESDEAGGNYQMGKVILNATFGDVRGY
;
A
#
# COMPACT_ATOMS: atom_id res chain seq x y z
N MET A 1 -40.93 57.63 -44.30
CA MET A 1 -39.86 56.62 -44.61
C MET A 1 -40.43 55.26 -44.24
N THR A 2 -40.36 54.32 -45.18
CA THR A 2 -40.87 52.94 -44.91
C THR A 2 -39.94 52.27 -43.95
N SER A 3 -40.50 51.79 -42.79
CA SER A 3 -39.80 50.99 -41.86
C SER A 3 -39.35 49.70 -42.53
N LYS A 4 -38.11 49.30 -42.32
CA LYS A 4 -37.57 48.01 -42.74
C LYS A 4 -37.65 47.03 -41.57
N VAL A 5 -38.14 45.82 -41.90
CA VAL A 5 -38.26 44.74 -40.94
C VAL A 5 -37.27 43.64 -41.33
N PHE A 6 -36.42 43.21 -40.40
CA PHE A 6 -35.48 42.14 -40.63
C PHE A 6 -35.30 41.32 -39.37
N ALA A 7 -34.99 40.04 -39.55
CA ALA A 7 -34.65 39.17 -38.45
C ALA A 7 -33.18 39.38 -38.06
N LEU A 8 -32.87 39.31 -36.78
CA LEU A 8 -31.52 39.27 -36.27
C LEU A 8 -30.84 37.98 -36.78
N ASP A 9 -29.72 38.15 -37.47
CA ASP A 9 -29.01 37.05 -38.14
C ASP A 9 -27.56 36.96 -37.67
N THR A 10 -27.31 37.05 -36.34
CA THR A 10 -26.00 36.83 -35.73
C THR A 10 -25.73 35.32 -35.69
N LYS A 11 -24.53 34.93 -36.12
CA LYS A 11 -24.11 33.53 -36.12
C LYS A 11 -23.84 33.02 -34.70
N PRO A 12 -24.09 31.73 -34.45
CA PRO A 12 -23.87 31.14 -33.10
C PRO A 12 -22.39 31.06 -32.72
N GLY A 13 -22.09 31.33 -31.49
CA GLY A 13 -20.75 31.43 -30.93
C GLY A 13 -20.39 32.82 -30.49
N ILE A 14 -19.35 32.96 -29.68
CA ILE A 14 -18.83 34.27 -29.23
C ILE A 14 -17.49 34.46 -29.90
N GLN A 15 -17.36 35.52 -30.69
CA GLN A 15 -16.15 35.89 -31.39
C GLN A 15 -15.45 37.02 -30.64
N ARG A 16 -14.37 36.70 -29.95
CA ARG A 16 -13.51 37.67 -29.28
C ARG A 16 -12.45 38.24 -30.20
N ASP A 17 -11.90 37.41 -31.11
CA ASP A 17 -10.86 37.79 -32.04
C ASP A 17 -11.36 38.73 -33.14
N GLY A 18 -10.49 39.58 -33.62
CA GLY A 18 -10.80 40.55 -34.68
C GLY A 18 -11.45 41.84 -34.15
N THR A 19 -11.66 42.75 -35.06
CA THR A 19 -12.29 44.05 -34.73
C THR A 19 -13.81 43.92 -34.65
N LEU A 20 -14.46 44.70 -33.80
CA LEU A 20 -15.91 44.64 -33.62
C LEU A 20 -16.70 44.71 -34.92
N PHE A 21 -16.20 45.52 -35.88
CA PHE A 21 -16.86 45.72 -37.16
C PHE A 21 -16.78 44.51 -38.14
N ASP A 22 -15.80 43.64 -37.92
CA ASP A 22 -15.55 42.47 -38.80
C ASP A 22 -16.15 41.16 -38.25
N LYS A 23 -16.99 41.26 -37.23
CA LYS A 23 -17.56 40.09 -36.57
C LYS A 23 -18.94 39.70 -37.12
N ASP A 24 -19.09 38.44 -37.46
CA ASP A 24 -20.35 37.83 -37.88
C ASP A 24 -21.12 37.17 -36.75
N PHE A 25 -20.41 36.88 -35.68
CA PHE A 25 -20.87 36.14 -34.50
C PHE A 25 -21.25 37.10 -33.36
N TYR A 26 -21.85 36.58 -32.31
CA TYR A 26 -22.02 37.36 -31.09
C TYR A 26 -20.67 37.88 -30.60
N THR A 27 -20.62 39.14 -30.19
CA THR A 27 -19.35 39.80 -29.84
C THR A 27 -18.97 39.70 -28.39
N ASP A 28 -19.98 39.50 -27.55
CA ASP A 28 -19.79 39.33 -26.11
C ASP A 28 -20.87 38.41 -25.53
N GLY A 29 -20.57 37.80 -24.36
CA GLY A 29 -21.51 36.97 -23.63
C GLY A 29 -20.94 36.52 -22.29
N ARG A 30 -21.85 36.23 -21.38
CA ARG A 30 -21.51 35.69 -20.06
C ARG A 30 -22.52 34.61 -19.70
N TRP A 31 -22.06 33.46 -19.30
CA TRP A 31 -22.87 32.33 -18.85
C TRP A 31 -23.96 31.92 -19.86
N VAL A 32 -23.61 31.92 -21.14
CA VAL A 32 -24.48 31.61 -22.27
C VAL A 32 -23.88 30.50 -23.13
N ARG A 33 -24.71 29.57 -23.55
CA ARG A 33 -24.38 28.49 -24.50
C ARG A 33 -25.20 28.61 -25.77
N PHE A 34 -24.75 27.92 -26.81
CA PHE A 34 -25.46 27.87 -28.09
C PHE A 34 -26.02 26.46 -28.28
N GLN A 35 -27.32 26.40 -28.55
CA GLN A 35 -27.99 25.12 -28.82
C GLN A 35 -28.89 25.30 -30.06
N ARG A 36 -28.72 24.44 -31.04
CA ARG A 36 -29.43 24.55 -32.35
C ARG A 36 -29.21 25.92 -32.99
N GLY A 37 -27.98 26.43 -32.88
CA GLY A 37 -27.61 27.71 -33.41
C GLY A 37 -28.19 28.92 -32.68
N ARG A 38 -28.74 28.77 -31.48
CA ARG A 38 -29.37 29.86 -30.71
C ARG A 38 -28.80 30.00 -29.32
N PRO A 39 -28.67 31.23 -28.81
CA PRO A 39 -28.21 31.48 -27.43
C PRO A 39 -29.24 30.97 -26.42
N ARG A 40 -28.72 30.44 -25.35
CA ARG A 40 -29.46 29.97 -24.17
C ARG A 40 -28.64 30.20 -22.92
N LYS A 41 -29.26 30.62 -21.81
CA LYS A 41 -28.61 30.68 -20.52
C LYS A 41 -28.08 29.30 -20.16
N MET A 42 -26.86 29.22 -19.64
CA MET A 42 -26.30 27.99 -19.05
C MET A 42 -27.07 27.63 -17.79
N ALA A 43 -27.09 26.36 -17.45
CA ALA A 43 -27.71 25.91 -16.21
C ALA A 43 -26.93 26.44 -14.99
N GLY A 44 -27.57 26.43 -13.83
CA GLY A 44 -27.01 26.80 -12.56
C GLY A 44 -26.10 25.74 -11.97
N TYR A 45 -25.73 25.94 -10.73
CA TYR A 45 -24.93 25.00 -9.95
C TYR A 45 -25.37 25.00 -8.49
N ARG A 46 -25.12 23.89 -7.81
CA ARG A 46 -25.51 23.65 -6.43
C ARG A 46 -24.28 23.29 -5.60
N VAL A 47 -24.16 23.89 -4.41
CA VAL A 47 -23.20 23.46 -3.39
C VAL A 47 -23.58 22.09 -2.88
N ILE A 48 -22.62 21.17 -2.82
CA ILE A 48 -22.82 19.80 -2.35
C ILE A 48 -21.88 19.44 -1.19
N SER A 49 -21.11 20.36 -0.67
CA SER A 49 -20.19 20.12 0.44
C SER A 49 -20.19 21.26 1.45
N ASP A 50 -19.69 20.96 2.64
CA ASP A 50 -19.14 21.99 3.53
C ASP A 50 -17.88 22.62 2.92
N GLN A 51 -17.31 23.58 3.61
CA GLN A 51 -16.11 24.27 3.15
C GLN A 51 -14.89 23.33 3.13
N LEU A 52 -14.16 23.30 2.01
CA LEU A 52 -12.89 22.60 1.89
C LEU A 52 -11.78 23.31 2.70
N THR A 53 -10.78 22.56 3.13
CA THR A 53 -9.62 23.10 3.88
C THR A 53 -8.78 24.06 3.04
N GLY A 54 -8.78 23.90 1.72
CA GLY A 54 -8.05 24.77 0.80
C GLY A 54 -8.48 24.55 -0.64
N PRO A 55 -7.99 25.37 -1.60
CA PRO A 55 -8.29 25.19 -3.01
C PRO A 55 -7.95 23.78 -3.47
N SER A 56 -8.93 23.11 -4.06
CA SER A 56 -8.74 21.76 -4.63
C SER A 56 -7.79 21.82 -5.82
N ARG A 57 -6.86 20.89 -5.89
CA ARG A 57 -5.91 20.72 -7.00
C ARG A 57 -6.15 19.48 -7.81
N GLY A 58 -7.21 18.78 -7.51
CA GLY A 58 -7.70 17.63 -8.24
C GLY A 58 -8.92 17.05 -7.56
N ILE A 59 -9.90 16.66 -8.36
CA ILE A 59 -11.12 15.99 -7.88
C ILE A 59 -11.25 14.65 -8.57
N TRP A 60 -11.69 13.68 -7.79
CA TRP A 60 -12.10 12.37 -8.26
C TRP A 60 -13.42 11.96 -7.62
N VAL A 61 -14.34 11.46 -8.42
CA VAL A 61 -15.61 10.93 -7.91
C VAL A 61 -15.62 9.42 -8.09
N TYR A 62 -15.74 8.69 -7.01
CA TYR A 62 -15.77 7.24 -7.03
C TYR A 62 -17.09 6.72 -6.47
N PRO A 63 -17.85 5.91 -7.22
CA PRO A 63 -19.06 5.29 -6.74
C PRO A 63 -18.72 4.11 -5.82
N THR A 64 -19.29 4.09 -4.63
CA THR A 64 -19.29 2.93 -3.73
C THR A 64 -20.66 2.27 -3.74
N ASP A 65 -20.80 1.09 -3.13
CA ASP A 65 -22.06 0.35 -3.11
C ASP A 65 -23.19 1.09 -2.37
N ALA A 66 -22.83 1.97 -1.43
CA ALA A 66 -23.80 2.69 -0.58
C ALA A 66 -23.76 4.20 -0.76
N PHE A 67 -22.62 4.78 -1.13
CA PHE A 67 -22.39 6.21 -1.18
C PHE A 67 -21.53 6.60 -2.38
N ASN A 68 -21.63 7.87 -2.78
CA ASN A 68 -20.73 8.45 -3.75
C ASN A 68 -19.65 9.24 -3.03
N SER A 69 -18.41 8.82 -3.13
CA SER A 69 -17.28 9.52 -2.54
C SER A 69 -16.68 10.52 -3.53
N VAL A 70 -16.48 11.75 -3.08
CA VAL A 70 -15.76 12.80 -3.80
C VAL A 70 -14.44 13.05 -3.07
N PHE A 71 -13.36 12.75 -3.74
CA PHE A 71 -12.01 12.99 -3.23
C PHE A 71 -11.51 14.34 -3.74
N SER A 72 -10.98 15.16 -2.85
CA SER A 72 -10.39 16.45 -3.16
C SER A 72 -8.96 16.50 -2.61
N GLY A 73 -7.99 16.55 -3.52
CA GLY A 73 -6.60 16.79 -3.17
C GLY A 73 -6.31 18.29 -3.13
N TYR A 74 -5.62 18.75 -2.08
CA TYR A 74 -5.21 20.13 -1.88
C TYR A 74 -3.72 20.19 -1.51
N SER A 75 -3.18 21.37 -1.22
CA SER A 75 -1.75 21.54 -0.95
C SER A 75 -1.22 20.60 0.13
N ASP A 76 -1.97 20.45 1.22
CA ASP A 76 -1.49 19.81 2.44
C ASP A 76 -2.03 18.39 2.64
N GLY A 77 -2.90 17.88 1.74
CA GLY A 77 -3.46 16.57 1.93
C GLY A 77 -4.58 16.17 0.98
N LEU A 78 -5.30 15.16 1.40
CA LEU A 78 -6.43 14.58 0.70
C LEU A 78 -7.65 14.50 1.62
N GLN A 79 -8.78 14.95 1.13
CA GLN A 79 -10.07 14.90 1.82
C GLN A 79 -11.06 14.07 1.01
N GLU A 80 -11.90 13.34 1.70
CA GLU A 80 -13.03 12.60 1.15
C GLU A 80 -14.33 13.17 1.69
N LEU A 81 -15.24 13.45 0.78
CA LEU A 81 -16.62 13.83 1.06
C LEU A 81 -17.53 12.69 0.62
N VAL A 82 -18.32 12.17 1.53
CA VAL A 82 -19.34 11.16 1.22
C VAL A 82 -20.66 11.88 0.93
N ILE A 83 -21.19 11.70 -0.27
CA ILE A 83 -22.44 12.31 -0.71
C ILE A 83 -23.60 11.37 -0.39
N ASP A 84 -24.61 11.87 0.32
CA ASP A 84 -25.81 11.13 0.70
C ASP A 84 -26.78 10.94 -0.48
N ASP A 85 -27.89 10.21 -0.24
CA ASP A 85 -28.94 9.97 -1.24
C ASP A 85 -29.65 11.26 -1.71
N ASN A 86 -29.52 12.37 -0.98
CA ASN A 86 -30.05 13.69 -1.35
C ASN A 86 -29.06 14.46 -2.25
N GLY A 87 -27.88 13.90 -2.46
CA GLY A 87 -26.81 14.52 -3.24
C GLY A 87 -26.08 15.63 -2.50
N ILE A 88 -26.05 15.59 -1.18
CA ILE A 88 -25.36 16.56 -0.32
C ILE A 88 -24.42 15.79 0.60
N GLY A 89 -23.20 16.28 0.74
CA GLY A 89 -22.23 15.76 1.68
C GLY A 89 -22.19 16.59 2.96
N SER A 90 -21.88 15.93 4.07
CA SER A 90 -21.66 16.59 5.35
C SER A 90 -20.39 16.09 5.99
N GLY A 91 -19.51 17.03 6.34
CA GLY A 91 -18.21 16.72 6.91
C GLY A 91 -17.22 16.11 5.92
N PHE A 92 -15.95 16.06 6.32
CA PHE A 92 -14.88 15.48 5.54
C PHE A 92 -14.14 14.43 6.36
N THR A 93 -13.72 13.35 5.68
CA THR A 93 -12.72 12.44 6.20
C THR A 93 -11.37 12.86 5.63
N THR A 94 -10.42 13.22 6.50
CA THR A 94 -9.05 13.47 6.09
C THR A 94 -8.32 12.14 5.96
N TRP A 95 -7.68 11.92 4.82
CA TRP A 95 -6.88 10.74 4.58
C TRP A 95 -5.45 10.95 5.07
N SER A 96 -4.94 10.01 5.86
CA SER A 96 -3.54 9.99 6.26
C SER A 96 -2.68 9.57 5.07
N LEU A 97 -1.62 10.32 4.82
CA LEU A 97 -0.71 10.12 3.69
C LEU A 97 0.67 9.75 4.22
N SER A 98 1.26 8.64 3.76
CA SER A 98 2.65 8.28 4.02
C SER A 98 3.57 8.88 2.96
N ASP A 99 4.75 9.30 3.37
CA ASP A 99 5.80 9.85 2.48
C ASP A 99 5.35 11.07 1.64
N PHE A 100 4.27 11.74 2.09
CA PHE A 100 3.74 12.94 1.47
C PHE A 100 4.45 14.19 2.00
N SER A 101 4.74 15.13 1.10
CA SER A 101 5.25 16.46 1.44
C SER A 101 4.25 17.51 0.97
N ALA A 102 3.78 18.33 1.89
CA ALA A 102 2.89 19.43 1.57
C ALA A 102 3.58 20.45 0.66
N ASP A 103 2.89 20.85 -0.41
CA ASP A 103 3.34 21.87 -1.36
C ASP A 103 2.10 22.59 -1.92
N VAL A 104 2.07 23.92 -1.83
CA VAL A 104 0.97 24.75 -2.32
C VAL A 104 0.67 24.57 -3.81
N ASP A 105 1.64 24.07 -4.54
CA ASP A 105 1.54 23.83 -5.99
C ASP A 105 1.25 22.37 -6.38
N ASN A 106 0.94 21.51 -5.42
CA ASN A 106 0.53 20.14 -5.70
C ASN A 106 -0.69 20.09 -6.64
N LEU A 107 -0.58 19.30 -7.71
CA LEU A 107 -1.62 19.13 -8.73
C LEU A 107 -2.03 17.66 -8.80
N TRP A 108 -3.03 17.31 -8.03
CA TRP A 108 -3.43 15.92 -7.84
C TRP A 108 -3.96 15.26 -9.12
N GLN A 109 -3.50 14.05 -9.35
CA GLN A 109 -4.02 13.14 -10.36
C GLN A 109 -4.51 11.87 -9.69
N PHE A 110 -5.69 11.41 -10.09
CA PHE A 110 -6.35 10.26 -9.49
C PHE A 110 -6.73 9.23 -10.55
N ASP A 111 -6.79 7.97 -10.13
CA ASP A 111 -7.47 6.92 -10.87
C ASP A 111 -7.96 5.84 -9.88
N GLY A 112 -8.88 4.98 -10.34
CA GLY A 112 -9.38 3.84 -9.58
C GLY A 112 -8.80 2.54 -10.10
N PHE A 113 -8.52 1.60 -9.21
CA PHE A 113 -7.98 0.31 -9.56
C PHE A 113 -8.64 -0.80 -8.73
N TYR A 114 -8.96 -1.93 -9.36
CA TYR A 114 -9.37 -3.12 -8.63
C TYR A 114 -8.15 -4.01 -8.39
N ASN A 115 -7.72 -4.10 -7.15
CA ASN A 115 -6.63 -4.96 -6.71
C ASN A 115 -7.13 -6.41 -6.63
N VAL A 116 -6.76 -7.21 -7.60
CA VAL A 116 -7.20 -8.62 -7.68
C VAL A 116 -6.60 -9.44 -6.54
N THR A 117 -5.35 -9.16 -6.18
CA THR A 117 -4.63 -9.87 -5.11
C THR A 117 -5.19 -9.54 -3.73
N GLY A 118 -5.50 -8.27 -3.48
CA GLY A 118 -6.10 -7.81 -2.23
C GLY A 118 -7.61 -8.03 -2.16
N GLY A 119 -8.29 -8.16 -3.30
CA GLY A 119 -9.75 -8.27 -3.40
C GLY A 119 -10.48 -6.98 -3.03
N VAL A 120 -9.81 -5.83 -3.15
CA VAL A 120 -10.31 -4.50 -2.77
C VAL A 120 -10.22 -3.52 -3.94
N GLN A 121 -10.98 -2.45 -3.84
CA GLN A 121 -10.89 -1.32 -4.76
C GLN A 121 -9.95 -0.28 -4.16
N ASP A 122 -8.89 0.02 -4.90
CA ASP A 122 -7.87 0.98 -4.51
C ASP A 122 -8.10 2.33 -5.20
N LEU A 123 -7.88 3.40 -4.46
CA LEU A 123 -7.69 4.74 -4.99
C LEU A 123 -6.21 4.95 -5.25
N LEU A 124 -5.87 5.26 -6.49
CA LEU A 124 -4.53 5.66 -6.89
C LEU A 124 -4.46 7.18 -6.92
N ALA A 125 -3.44 7.77 -6.30
CA ALA A 125 -3.26 9.20 -6.26
C ALA A 125 -1.80 9.57 -6.45
N HIS A 126 -1.56 10.57 -7.29
CA HIS A 126 -0.26 11.22 -7.42
C HIS A 126 -0.41 12.65 -6.92
N PRO A 127 0.42 13.12 -5.95
CA PRO A 127 0.27 14.45 -5.36
C PRO A 127 0.41 15.59 -6.37
N GLY A 128 0.95 15.30 -7.55
CA GLY A 128 1.19 16.31 -8.56
C GLY A 128 2.42 17.16 -8.26
N GLN A 129 2.64 18.16 -9.08
CA GLN A 129 3.81 19.03 -9.00
C GLN A 129 3.47 20.37 -9.63
N ASN A 130 4.11 21.44 -9.17
CA ASN A 130 3.96 22.79 -9.71
C ASN A 130 4.55 22.93 -11.13
N LEU A 131 4.43 24.14 -11.72
CA LEU A 131 4.94 24.42 -13.06
C LEU A 131 6.43 24.10 -13.21
N ALA A 132 7.25 24.45 -12.21
CA ALA A 132 8.67 24.12 -12.21
C ALA A 132 8.88 22.59 -12.17
N ALA A 133 8.02 21.88 -11.46
CA ALA A 133 8.08 20.42 -11.37
C ALA A 133 7.61 19.73 -12.66
N ILE A 134 6.84 20.36 -13.54
CA ILE A 134 6.57 19.78 -14.87
C ILE A 134 7.87 19.55 -15.65
N ASP A 135 8.81 20.46 -15.51
CA ASP A 135 10.13 20.41 -16.17
C ASP A 135 11.22 19.87 -15.23
N SER A 136 10.87 19.48 -14.02
CA SER A 136 11.77 18.99 -12.97
C SER A 136 12.04 17.50 -13.10
N THR A 137 13.18 17.07 -12.58
CA THR A 137 13.56 15.66 -12.38
C THR A 137 13.14 15.12 -11.00
N VAL A 138 12.50 15.94 -10.18
CA VAL A 138 12.04 15.51 -8.86
C VAL A 138 10.89 14.54 -9.01
N ASP A 139 11.06 13.35 -8.45
CA ASP A 139 10.04 12.32 -8.42
C ASP A 139 9.27 12.39 -7.09
N THR A 140 7.95 12.21 -7.18
CA THR A 140 7.08 12.11 -6.02
C THR A 140 6.49 10.71 -5.89
N PRO A 141 6.22 10.22 -4.67
CA PRO A 141 5.62 8.92 -4.48
C PRO A 141 4.22 8.88 -5.09
N VAL A 142 3.89 7.75 -5.69
CA VAL A 142 2.52 7.42 -6.10
C VAL A 142 1.85 6.72 -4.94
N LEU A 143 0.70 7.22 -4.53
CA LEU A 143 -0.03 6.76 -3.36
C LEU A 143 -1.13 5.78 -3.76
N VAL A 144 -1.38 4.81 -2.89
CA VAL A 144 -2.45 3.82 -3.04
C VAL A 144 -3.14 3.59 -1.71
N GLY A 145 -4.47 3.51 -1.72
CA GLY A 145 -5.25 3.24 -0.53
C GLY A 145 -6.55 2.52 -0.84
N ASP A 146 -7.00 1.66 0.07
CA ASP A 146 -8.32 1.04 -0.01
C ASP A 146 -9.39 2.13 0.10
N ILE A 147 -10.28 2.19 -0.87
CA ILE A 147 -11.33 3.20 -0.96
C ILE A 147 -12.30 3.18 0.23
N ASN A 148 -12.42 2.05 0.94
CA ASN A 148 -13.18 1.94 2.18
C ASN A 148 -12.37 2.32 3.44
N GLY A 149 -11.11 2.65 3.27
CA GLY A 149 -10.21 3.10 4.33
C GLY A 149 -10.14 4.61 4.43
N SER A 150 -9.17 5.09 5.21
CA SER A 150 -8.85 6.52 5.37
C SER A 150 -7.35 6.79 5.35
N THR A 151 -6.56 5.82 4.88
CA THR A 151 -5.09 5.90 4.84
C THR A 151 -4.56 5.50 3.48
N MET A 152 -3.52 6.18 3.04
CA MET A 152 -2.79 5.84 1.83
C MET A 152 -1.33 5.51 2.15
N SER A 153 -0.78 4.57 1.40
CA SER A 153 0.64 4.23 1.43
C SER A 153 1.26 4.43 0.05
N GLN A 154 2.58 4.49 -0.01
CA GLN A 154 3.26 4.52 -1.31
C GLN A 154 2.98 3.22 -2.07
N ILE A 155 2.66 3.32 -3.36
CA ILE A 155 2.48 2.17 -4.24
C ILE A 155 3.78 1.33 -4.30
N GLY A 156 3.64 0.01 -4.42
CA GLY A 156 4.81 -0.89 -4.42
C GLY A 156 5.39 -1.18 -3.04
N VAL A 157 4.75 -0.74 -1.97
CA VAL A 157 5.09 -1.06 -0.58
C VAL A 157 4.21 -2.19 -0.07
N PHE A 158 4.82 -3.19 0.52
CA PHE A 158 4.08 -4.31 1.13
C PHE A 158 4.86 -4.92 2.31
N THR A 159 4.16 -5.62 3.17
CA THR A 159 4.75 -6.26 4.35
C THR A 159 4.65 -7.77 4.25
N VAL A 160 5.72 -8.46 4.67
CA VAL A 160 5.76 -9.92 4.76
C VAL A 160 6.47 -10.33 6.04
N THR A 161 5.97 -11.36 6.68
CA THR A 161 6.64 -11.91 7.86
C THR A 161 7.70 -12.91 7.42
N GLY A 162 8.95 -12.62 7.76
CA GLY A 162 10.12 -13.47 7.49
C GLY A 162 10.91 -13.79 8.77
N VAL A 163 11.79 -14.77 8.70
CA VAL A 163 12.65 -15.16 9.82
C VAL A 163 14.07 -14.69 9.54
N ILE A 164 14.61 -13.87 10.44
CA ILE A 164 16.00 -13.36 10.44
C ILE A 164 16.87 -14.18 11.40
N ASN A 165 18.18 -14.26 11.10
CA ASN A 165 19.12 -15.05 11.89
C ASN A 165 20.50 -14.37 12.06
N SER A 166 20.52 -13.07 12.33
CA SER A 166 21.77 -12.30 12.46
C SER A 166 22.74 -12.43 11.27
N THR A 167 22.18 -12.69 10.09
CA THR A 167 22.89 -12.84 8.80
C THR A 167 22.25 -11.96 7.75
N VAL A 168 22.82 -11.98 6.55
CA VAL A 168 22.20 -11.34 5.37
C VAL A 168 20.99 -12.09 4.82
N ASN A 169 20.72 -13.30 5.31
CA ASN A 169 19.65 -14.14 4.82
C ASN A 169 18.36 -13.95 5.63
N VAL A 170 17.26 -13.77 4.95
CA VAL A 170 15.90 -13.81 5.51
C VAL A 170 15.16 -14.96 4.86
N THR A 171 14.47 -15.75 5.66
CA THR A 171 13.73 -16.93 5.17
C THR A 171 12.23 -16.71 5.29
N PHE A 172 11.52 -17.17 4.26
CA PHE A 172 10.07 -17.11 4.18
C PHE A 172 9.51 -18.52 3.95
N GLN A 173 8.39 -18.78 4.57
CA GLN A 173 7.71 -20.08 4.43
C GLN A 173 7.19 -20.30 3.02
N ASN A 174 6.62 -19.25 2.42
CA ASN A 174 6.06 -19.28 1.07
C ASN A 174 6.93 -18.47 0.12
N THR A 175 6.88 -18.80 -1.15
CA THR A 175 7.48 -17.99 -2.19
C THR A 175 6.72 -16.66 -2.31
N GLU A 176 7.46 -15.57 -2.27
CA GLU A 176 6.93 -14.23 -2.43
C GLU A 176 7.50 -13.61 -3.70
N LEU A 177 6.71 -13.64 -4.76
CA LEU A 177 7.14 -13.22 -6.10
C LEU A 177 7.36 -11.69 -6.19
N ARG A 178 6.75 -10.93 -5.28
CA ARG A 178 6.89 -9.47 -5.22
C ARG A 178 8.27 -9.03 -4.72
N ILE A 179 9.06 -9.94 -4.13
CA ILE A 179 10.40 -9.61 -3.63
C ILE A 179 11.42 -9.76 -4.73
N GLY A 180 12.11 -8.68 -5.06
CA GLY A 180 13.14 -8.63 -6.08
C GLY A 180 14.37 -7.80 -5.69
N ALA A 181 15.43 -7.95 -6.46
CA ALA A 181 16.66 -7.20 -6.23
C ALA A 181 16.45 -5.69 -6.36
N GLY A 182 17.13 -4.93 -5.52
CA GLY A 182 17.09 -3.46 -5.51
C GLY A 182 16.01 -2.85 -4.59
N GLN A 183 15.03 -3.63 -4.12
CA GLN A 183 14.03 -3.13 -3.17
C GLN A 183 14.68 -2.74 -1.84
N THR A 184 14.21 -1.66 -1.24
CA THR A 184 14.59 -1.32 0.14
C THR A 184 13.82 -2.16 1.13
N VAL A 185 14.48 -2.53 2.22
CA VAL A 185 13.88 -3.37 3.27
C VAL A 185 14.02 -2.67 4.61
N THR A 186 12.90 -2.56 5.31
CA THR A 186 12.86 -2.01 6.67
C THR A 186 12.13 -2.95 7.62
N GLY A 187 12.44 -2.84 8.89
CA GLY A 187 11.82 -3.67 9.93
C GLY A 187 12.67 -3.68 11.20
N ALA A 188 12.15 -4.29 12.26
CA ALA A 188 12.91 -4.44 13.47
C ALA A 188 14.17 -5.30 13.21
N ASN A 189 15.30 -4.87 13.75
CA ASN A 189 16.61 -5.52 13.58
C ASN A 189 17.14 -5.55 12.13
N ILE A 190 16.60 -4.74 11.24
CA ILE A 190 17.13 -4.52 9.89
C ILE A 190 17.86 -3.17 9.90
N PRO A 191 19.17 -3.13 9.56
CA PRO A 191 19.92 -1.88 9.51
C PRO A 191 19.33 -0.92 8.47
N ALA A 192 19.49 0.38 8.72
CA ALA A 192 19.07 1.40 7.76
C ALA A 192 19.73 1.21 6.39
N SER A 193 19.08 1.65 5.33
CA SER A 193 19.55 1.54 3.94
C SER A 193 19.84 0.11 3.47
N THR A 194 19.17 -0.88 4.05
CA THR A 194 19.27 -2.27 3.62
C THR A 194 18.45 -2.49 2.34
N THR A 195 19.02 -3.19 1.37
CA THR A 195 18.37 -3.55 0.11
C THR A 195 18.38 -5.06 -0.13
N VAL A 196 17.49 -5.53 -0.98
CA VAL A 196 17.50 -6.91 -1.47
C VAL A 196 18.57 -7.05 -2.53
N ILE A 197 19.47 -8.03 -2.35
CA ILE A 197 20.46 -8.43 -3.39
C ILE A 197 19.86 -9.49 -4.30
N SER A 198 19.22 -10.49 -3.73
CA SER A 198 18.58 -11.58 -4.49
C SER A 198 17.48 -12.26 -3.68
N ALA A 199 16.56 -12.86 -4.40
CA ALA A 199 15.47 -13.64 -3.84
C ALA A 199 15.31 -14.93 -4.66
N SER A 200 15.23 -16.08 -4.00
CA SER A 200 15.11 -17.36 -4.69
C SER A 200 14.63 -18.48 -3.77
N SER A 201 14.00 -19.51 -4.34
CA SER A 201 13.75 -20.74 -3.62
C SER A 201 15.03 -21.56 -3.53
N VAL A 202 15.36 -22.00 -2.34
CA VAL A 202 16.59 -22.76 -2.05
C VAL A 202 16.29 -23.95 -1.16
N SER A 203 17.20 -24.94 -1.18
CA SER A 203 17.29 -26.00 -0.20
C SER A 203 18.72 -26.01 0.34
N THR A 204 18.87 -26.12 1.65
CA THR A 204 20.18 -26.08 2.30
C THR A 204 20.36 -27.24 3.26
N THR A 205 21.60 -27.68 3.46
CA THR A 205 21.93 -28.69 4.45
C THR A 205 22.42 -28.01 5.74
N LEU A 206 21.80 -28.38 6.85
CA LEU A 206 22.19 -27.90 8.16
C LEU A 206 23.54 -28.48 8.56
N SER A 207 24.40 -27.70 9.18
CA SER A 207 25.70 -28.11 9.71
C SER A 207 25.75 -28.16 11.24
N GLY A 208 26.73 -28.85 11.80
CA GLY A 208 26.92 -28.90 13.23
C GLY A 208 25.72 -29.50 14.01
N ILE A 209 24.98 -30.41 13.40
CA ILE A 209 23.82 -31.02 14.03
C ILE A 209 24.22 -31.86 15.21
N THR A 210 23.57 -31.68 16.35
CA THR A 210 23.66 -32.56 17.51
C THR A 210 22.27 -32.84 18.07
N VAL A 211 22.07 -34.09 18.55
CA VAL A 211 20.85 -34.44 19.26
C VAL A 211 21.00 -33.98 20.72
N THR A 212 20.10 -33.13 21.21
CA THR A 212 20.21 -32.53 22.54
C THR A 212 19.34 -33.20 23.61
N GLY A 213 18.49 -34.17 23.21
CA GLY A 213 17.60 -34.86 24.15
C GLY A 213 16.83 -36.01 23.51
N THR A 214 15.95 -36.62 24.27
CA THR A 214 15.12 -37.75 23.84
C THR A 214 13.77 -37.32 23.25
N SER A 215 13.50 -36.04 23.21
CA SER A 215 12.21 -35.47 22.76
C SER A 215 12.28 -34.80 21.37
N GLY A 216 13.08 -35.36 20.49
CA GLY A 216 13.16 -34.83 19.08
C GLY A 216 13.85 -33.49 18.92
N THR A 217 14.64 -33.05 19.92
CA THR A 217 15.28 -31.74 19.91
C THR A 217 16.73 -31.83 19.43
N PHE A 218 17.07 -30.91 18.53
CA PHE A 218 18.38 -30.82 17.88
C PHE A 218 18.95 -29.41 18.06
N SER A 219 20.27 -29.31 18.11
CA SER A 219 21.00 -28.08 17.90
C SER A 219 21.77 -28.13 16.60
N CYS A 220 21.96 -26.98 15.95
CA CYS A 220 22.67 -26.86 14.68
C CYS A 220 23.38 -25.52 14.54
N THR A 221 24.19 -25.39 13.51
CA THR A 221 24.69 -24.14 12.99
C THR A 221 23.91 -23.83 11.71
N ALA A 222 23.07 -22.80 11.73
CA ALA A 222 22.29 -22.39 10.57
C ALA A 222 22.63 -20.96 10.20
N THR A 223 22.83 -20.69 8.91
CA THR A 223 22.98 -19.35 8.37
C THR A 223 21.63 -18.72 8.03
N ASP A 224 20.65 -19.56 7.77
CA ASP A 224 19.28 -19.17 7.42
C ASP A 224 18.36 -19.36 8.63
N GLY A 225 17.31 -18.54 8.73
CA GLY A 225 16.34 -18.66 9.80
C GLY A 225 15.51 -19.94 9.69
N LEU A 226 15.29 -20.63 10.78
CA LEU A 226 14.43 -21.81 10.87
C LEU A 226 13.01 -21.38 11.23
N PHE A 227 12.00 -22.04 10.67
CA PHE A 227 10.59 -21.76 10.98
C PHE A 227 9.77 -23.05 11.17
N VAL A 228 8.67 -22.93 11.90
CA VAL A 228 7.73 -24.03 12.12
C VAL A 228 7.06 -24.45 10.82
N GLY A 229 6.97 -25.75 10.58
CA GLY A 229 6.42 -26.32 9.35
C GLY A 229 7.48 -26.62 8.28
N GLN A 230 8.71 -26.13 8.43
CA GLN A 230 9.79 -26.40 7.49
C GLN A 230 10.12 -27.88 7.44
N SER A 231 10.21 -28.44 6.23
CA SER A 231 10.55 -29.82 6.05
C SER A 231 12.07 -30.07 6.15
N VAL A 232 12.44 -31.19 6.73
CA VAL A 232 13.82 -31.63 6.93
C VAL A 232 13.94 -33.07 6.46
N THR A 233 14.71 -33.32 5.40
CA THR A 233 14.95 -34.69 4.92
C THR A 233 16.26 -35.21 5.51
N LEU A 234 16.20 -36.37 6.14
CA LEU A 234 17.34 -37.05 6.73
C LEU A 234 18.02 -37.96 5.67
N GLY A 235 19.26 -37.65 5.39
CA GLY A 235 20.10 -38.45 4.49
C GLY A 235 21.39 -38.94 5.16
N GLY A 236 22.28 -39.51 4.36
CA GLY A 236 23.57 -39.99 4.85
C GLY A 236 23.50 -41.38 5.46
N ASN A 237 24.38 -41.69 6.39
CA ASN A 237 24.49 -42.98 7.07
C ASN A 237 24.69 -42.77 8.58
N TYR A 238 24.15 -43.70 9.36
CA TYR A 238 24.44 -43.69 10.79
C TYR A 238 25.90 -43.97 11.06
N SER A 239 26.48 -43.31 12.05
CA SER A 239 27.78 -43.64 12.59
C SER A 239 27.74 -45.08 13.14
N THR A 240 28.83 -45.84 12.97
CA THR A 240 28.93 -47.17 13.56
C THR A 240 29.52 -47.11 14.96
N GLY A 241 28.94 -47.89 15.85
CA GLY A 241 29.42 -48.06 17.22
C GLY A 241 29.65 -49.50 17.58
N THR A 242 30.52 -49.76 18.55
CA THR A 242 30.77 -51.12 19.08
C THR A 242 29.95 -51.31 20.33
N LEU A 243 29.20 -52.40 20.41
CA LEU A 243 28.52 -52.81 21.63
C LEU A 243 29.54 -53.40 22.60
N LEU A 244 29.59 -52.86 23.83
CA LEU A 244 30.54 -53.29 24.85
C LEU A 244 29.93 -54.33 25.77
N ASN A 245 30.79 -55.31 26.19
CA ASN A 245 30.43 -56.36 27.13
C ASN A 245 29.16 -57.15 26.71
N VAL A 246 29.10 -57.51 25.41
CA VAL A 246 27.98 -58.30 24.92
C VAL A 246 28.04 -59.68 25.53
N THR A 247 26.94 -60.16 26.12
CA THR A 247 26.78 -61.47 26.71
C THR A 247 25.48 -62.11 26.22
N VAL A 248 25.49 -63.40 26.07
CA VAL A 248 24.31 -64.24 25.85
C VAL A 248 23.58 -64.42 27.17
N THR A 249 22.31 -64.04 27.19
CA THR A 249 21.50 -64.11 28.44
C THR A 249 20.43 -65.22 28.41
N GLY A 250 20.30 -65.97 27.32
CA GLY A 250 19.31 -67.01 27.18
C GLY A 250 19.52 -67.87 25.94
N THR A 251 18.73 -68.91 25.78
CA THR A 251 18.76 -69.86 24.64
C THR A 251 17.93 -69.41 23.42
N SER A 252 17.27 -68.26 23.51
CA SER A 252 16.37 -67.72 22.48
C SER A 252 16.95 -66.49 21.80
N GLY A 253 18.27 -66.43 21.59
CA GLY A 253 18.93 -65.35 20.88
C GLY A 253 18.95 -64.00 21.60
N THR A 254 18.78 -64.02 22.90
CA THR A 254 18.77 -62.79 23.73
C THR A 254 20.17 -62.46 24.24
N PHE A 255 20.52 -61.16 24.07
CA PHE A 255 21.82 -60.60 24.46
C PHE A 255 21.65 -59.42 25.36
N SER A 256 22.65 -59.19 26.20
CA SER A 256 22.79 -57.92 26.93
C SER A 256 24.13 -57.27 26.62
N CYS A 257 24.19 -55.95 26.72
CA CYS A 257 25.40 -55.15 26.57
C CYS A 257 25.45 -54.03 27.63
N THR A 258 26.61 -53.49 27.87
CA THR A 258 26.76 -52.40 28.85
C THR A 258 26.28 -51.04 28.32
N SER A 259 26.40 -50.82 27.00
CA SER A 259 25.89 -49.59 26.33
C SER A 259 25.60 -49.92 24.89
N GLY A 260 24.46 -49.52 24.41
CA GLY A 260 24.01 -49.72 23.04
C GLY A 260 22.90 -48.76 22.73
N ASN A 261 22.98 -47.50 23.20
CA ASN A 261 21.96 -46.49 22.97
C ASN A 261 21.65 -46.34 21.49
N GLY A 262 20.38 -46.37 21.16
CA GLY A 262 19.90 -46.27 19.77
C GLY A 262 19.77 -47.63 19.05
N LEU A 263 19.66 -48.71 19.81
CA LEU A 263 19.29 -50.00 19.27
C LEU A 263 17.82 -49.97 18.78
N PHE A 264 17.57 -50.56 17.62
CA PHE A 264 16.20 -50.59 17.05
C PHE A 264 15.96 -51.90 16.31
N ASP A 265 14.71 -52.31 16.17
CA ASP A 265 14.31 -53.50 15.47
C ASP A 265 14.66 -53.41 13.96
N GLY A 266 15.20 -54.49 13.40
CA GLY A 266 15.72 -54.52 12.05
C GLY A 266 17.15 -54.03 11.89
N GLN A 267 17.80 -53.49 12.93
CA GLN A 267 19.16 -52.98 12.86
C GLN A 267 20.15 -54.16 12.61
N ALA A 268 21.07 -53.91 11.69
CA ALA A 268 22.13 -54.88 11.39
C ALA A 268 23.20 -54.85 12.47
N VAL A 269 23.64 -56.00 12.92
CA VAL A 269 24.74 -56.20 13.88
C VAL A 269 25.81 -57.04 13.19
N THR A 270 26.93 -56.41 12.85
CA THR A 270 28.06 -57.11 12.25
C THR A 270 28.97 -57.65 13.34
N VAL A 271 29.20 -58.94 13.33
CA VAL A 271 30.10 -59.64 14.27
C VAL A 271 31.45 -59.92 13.60
N SER A 272 32.51 -59.53 14.24
CA SER A 272 33.88 -59.76 13.80
C SER A 272 34.75 -60.23 14.93
N GLY A 273 36.02 -60.57 14.66
CA GLY A 273 36.96 -61.03 15.67
C GLY A 273 37.03 -62.56 15.70
N THR A 274 37.67 -63.16 16.68
CA THR A 274 37.81 -64.59 16.87
C THR A 274 37.36 -64.92 18.30
N LEU A 275 36.47 -65.89 18.43
CA LEU A 275 35.98 -66.34 19.74
C LEU A 275 37.14 -66.90 20.54
N THR A 276 37.33 -66.35 21.74
CA THR A 276 38.38 -66.87 22.65
C THR A 276 37.99 -68.23 23.23
N PRO A 277 38.80 -69.26 23.05
CA PRO A 277 38.52 -70.56 23.59
C PRO A 277 38.36 -70.53 25.13
N THR A 278 37.40 -71.31 25.62
CA THR A 278 37.15 -71.50 27.05
C THR A 278 37.81 -72.88 27.51
N THR A 279 38.46 -72.87 28.64
CA THR A 279 39.05 -74.06 29.22
C THR A 279 37.95 -75.00 29.67
N LEU A 280 37.97 -76.29 29.17
CA LEU A 280 37.14 -77.35 29.69
C LEU A 280 37.74 -77.88 30.99
N THR A 281 36.98 -78.02 32.08
CA THR A 281 37.42 -78.39 33.38
C THR A 281 37.18 -79.92 33.55
N ASN A 282 38.07 -80.55 34.40
CA ASN A 282 38.01 -81.95 34.74
C ASN A 282 37.95 -82.89 33.58
N VAL A 283 38.68 -82.61 32.49
CA VAL A 283 38.69 -83.48 31.29
C VAL A 283 39.40 -84.82 31.67
N GLN A 284 38.77 -85.95 31.39
CA GLN A 284 39.28 -87.29 31.59
C GLN A 284 39.11 -88.13 30.31
N VAL A 285 40.06 -88.97 29.97
CA VAL A 285 39.87 -89.91 28.91
C VAL A 285 39.09 -91.12 29.46
N THR A 286 37.97 -91.47 28.87
CA THR A 286 37.03 -92.44 29.37
C THR A 286 37.05 -93.79 28.59
N GLY A 287 37.61 -93.71 27.39
CA GLY A 287 37.63 -94.91 26.49
C GLY A 287 38.88 -95.01 25.64
N THR A 288 38.92 -96.00 24.71
CA THR A 288 40.03 -96.27 23.82
C THR A 288 39.95 -95.69 22.46
N SER A 289 38.81 -94.99 22.11
CA SER A 289 38.52 -94.45 20.79
C SER A 289 38.37 -92.90 20.88
N GLY A 290 39.24 -92.23 21.69
CA GLY A 290 39.20 -90.76 21.79
C GLY A 290 38.11 -90.25 22.74
N GLU A 291 37.36 -91.09 23.41
CA GLU A 291 36.27 -90.76 24.30
C GLU A 291 36.78 -89.98 25.54
N CYS A 292 36.22 -88.82 25.74
CA CYS A 292 36.54 -87.93 26.87
C CYS A 292 35.28 -87.55 27.62
N SER A 293 35.42 -87.29 28.91
CA SER A 293 34.40 -86.65 29.77
C SER A 293 34.97 -85.36 30.37
N CYS A 294 34.14 -84.39 30.67
CA CYS A 294 34.46 -83.21 31.33
C CYS A 294 33.37 -82.78 32.34
N ASP A 295 33.54 -81.72 33.07
CA ASP A 295 32.45 -81.11 33.81
C ASP A 295 31.40 -80.64 32.86
N ALA A 296 30.14 -80.59 33.29
CA ALA A 296 29.02 -80.26 32.43
C ALA A 296 29.22 -78.83 31.91
N VAL A 297 29.28 -78.73 30.54
CA VAL A 297 29.39 -77.51 29.81
C VAL A 297 28.58 -77.60 28.55
N ASP A 298 27.76 -76.61 28.38
CA ASP A 298 26.95 -76.51 27.13
C ASP A 298 27.79 -75.98 25.96
N GLY A 299 27.41 -76.34 24.71
CA GLY A 299 28.00 -75.82 23.51
C GLY A 299 29.16 -76.60 22.90
N ILE A 300 29.37 -77.80 23.30
CA ILE A 300 30.26 -78.78 22.67
C ILE A 300 29.55 -79.20 21.31
N TYR A 301 30.26 -79.10 20.18
CA TYR A 301 29.70 -79.42 18.88
C TYR A 301 30.64 -80.25 18.02
N VAL A 302 30.11 -81.03 17.11
CA VAL A 302 30.89 -81.80 16.14
C VAL A 302 31.74 -80.86 15.23
N GLY A 303 33.05 -81.19 15.15
CA GLY A 303 34.02 -80.37 14.43
C GLY A 303 34.67 -79.35 15.29
N MET A 304 34.30 -79.12 16.53
CA MET A 304 34.88 -78.10 17.44
C MET A 304 36.38 -78.43 17.67
N PRO A 305 37.27 -77.44 17.44
CA PRO A 305 38.70 -77.66 17.74
C PRO A 305 38.89 -77.57 19.25
N VAL A 306 39.61 -78.56 19.76
CA VAL A 306 40.08 -78.62 21.17
C VAL A 306 41.59 -78.48 21.17
N ILE A 307 42.09 -77.37 21.70
CA ILE A 307 43.52 -77.03 21.81
C ILE A 307 44.03 -77.61 23.12
N VAL A 308 44.97 -78.52 23.05
CA VAL A 308 45.54 -79.14 24.22
C VAL A 308 46.90 -78.51 24.51
N SER A 309 47.10 -78.06 25.74
CA SER A 309 48.32 -77.42 26.19
C SER A 309 48.70 -77.93 27.57
N GLY A 310 49.87 -77.58 28.13
CA GLY A 310 50.37 -78.08 29.42
C GLY A 310 51.21 -79.36 29.34
N THR A 311 51.46 -79.98 30.47
CA THR A 311 52.29 -81.22 30.56
C THR A 311 51.50 -82.32 31.24
N LEU A 312 51.26 -83.44 30.54
CA LEU A 312 50.51 -84.58 31.08
C LEU A 312 51.26 -85.17 32.27
N THR A 313 50.66 -85.08 33.38
CA THR A 313 51.12 -85.76 34.59
C THR A 313 50.11 -86.84 35.02
N GLY A 314 48.99 -86.99 34.34
CA GLY A 314 47.98 -87.97 34.57
C GLY A 314 48.29 -89.31 33.90
N THR A 315 47.36 -90.28 34.01
CA THR A 315 47.52 -91.63 33.52
C THR A 315 46.95 -91.92 32.12
N ALA A 316 46.25 -91.01 31.53
CA ALA A 316 45.71 -91.06 30.18
C ALA A 316 46.86 -91.11 29.17
N THR A 317 46.63 -91.82 27.96
CA THR A 317 47.59 -91.83 26.86
C THR A 317 46.84 -91.55 25.59
N GLY A 318 47.56 -91.20 24.52
CA GLY A 318 46.98 -90.87 23.22
C GLY A 318 46.56 -89.49 22.97
N ILE A 319 46.69 -88.59 24.00
CA ILE A 319 46.50 -87.13 23.84
C ILE A 319 47.88 -86.43 24.13
N ALA A 320 48.27 -85.61 23.19
CA ALA A 320 49.52 -84.79 23.28
C ALA A 320 49.28 -83.32 23.48
N SER A 321 50.18 -82.70 24.29
CA SER A 321 50.23 -81.26 24.44
C SER A 321 50.72 -80.58 23.15
N GLY A 322 50.23 -79.42 22.81
CA GLY A 322 50.54 -78.66 21.58
C GLY A 322 49.78 -79.16 20.37
N VAL A 323 48.88 -80.07 20.51
CA VAL A 323 48.05 -80.57 19.37
C VAL A 323 46.61 -80.04 19.48
N THR A 324 46.05 -79.75 18.35
CA THR A 324 44.62 -79.38 18.25
C THR A 324 43.88 -80.65 17.79
N TYR A 325 42.92 -81.04 18.55
CA TYR A 325 42.02 -82.18 18.25
C TYR A 325 40.63 -81.64 17.85
N TYR A 326 39.80 -82.43 17.25
CA TYR A 326 38.48 -82.08 16.81
C TYR A 326 37.42 -82.98 17.37
N VAL A 327 36.37 -82.41 17.92
CA VAL A 327 35.21 -83.21 18.39
C VAL A 327 34.51 -83.86 17.27
N ILE A 328 34.27 -85.20 17.44
CA ILE A 328 33.55 -86.08 16.50
C ILE A 328 32.41 -86.73 17.18
N GLY A 329 31.57 -87.50 16.45
CA GLY A 329 30.45 -88.26 17.01
C GLY A 329 29.30 -87.33 17.46
N ALA A 330 28.57 -87.72 18.49
CA ALA A 330 27.46 -87.00 19.05
C ALA A 330 27.85 -86.49 20.48
N PRO A 331 28.47 -85.33 20.60
CA PRO A 331 28.86 -84.86 21.93
C PRO A 331 27.65 -84.52 22.83
N THR A 332 27.83 -84.64 24.10
CA THR A 332 26.87 -84.24 25.12
C THR A 332 27.47 -83.06 25.91
N THR A 333 26.79 -82.56 26.93
CA THR A 333 27.32 -81.58 27.82
C THR A 333 28.50 -81.98 28.67
N THR A 334 28.71 -83.32 28.76
CA THR A 334 29.72 -83.90 29.65
C THR A 334 30.66 -84.88 28.94
N THR A 335 30.37 -85.25 27.67
CA THR A 335 31.16 -86.27 26.94
C THR A 335 31.34 -85.90 25.50
N PHE A 336 32.51 -86.17 24.92
CA PHE A 336 32.86 -85.91 23.53
C PHE A 336 33.98 -86.84 23.09
N ASP A 337 33.99 -87.17 21.76
CA ASP A 337 35.03 -87.99 21.14
C ASP A 337 35.99 -87.09 20.33
N LEU A 338 37.29 -87.38 20.40
CA LEU A 338 38.32 -86.58 19.74
C LEU A 338 38.90 -87.28 18.51
N SER A 339 39.20 -86.56 17.52
CA SER A 339 39.91 -86.90 16.29
C SER A 339 41.06 -85.94 16.03
N ALA A 340 42.10 -86.36 15.30
CA ALA A 340 43.25 -85.56 14.92
C ALA A 340 42.94 -84.59 13.75
N SER A 341 41.80 -84.74 13.07
CA SER A 341 41.34 -83.90 12.00
C SER A 341 39.82 -83.73 12.02
N PRO A 342 39.27 -82.65 11.50
CA PRO A 342 37.83 -82.41 11.44
C PRO A 342 37.14 -83.58 10.71
N GLY A 343 36.13 -84.25 11.34
CA GLY A 343 35.44 -85.39 10.82
C GLY A 343 36.29 -86.65 10.59
N GLY A 344 37.46 -86.73 11.09
CA GLY A 344 38.39 -87.88 11.00
C GLY A 344 37.96 -89.01 11.89
N SER A 345 38.73 -90.08 11.85
CA SER A 345 38.53 -91.23 12.72
C SER A 345 38.98 -90.94 14.21
N PRO A 346 38.31 -91.53 15.21
CA PRO A 346 38.71 -91.34 16.62
C PRO A 346 40.21 -91.61 16.82
N ILE A 347 40.81 -90.83 17.69
CA ILE A 347 42.19 -91.07 18.13
C ILE A 347 42.23 -92.27 19.02
N THR A 348 43.37 -93.02 19.03
CA THR A 348 43.54 -94.12 19.95
C THR A 348 44.01 -93.66 21.31
N THR A 349 43.28 -93.93 22.33
CA THR A 349 43.53 -93.45 23.70
C THR A 349 43.52 -94.54 24.70
N THR A 350 44.01 -94.32 25.89
CA THR A 350 43.81 -95.13 27.03
C THR A 350 43.13 -94.40 28.16
N ALA A 351 42.04 -94.98 28.71
CA ALA A 351 41.31 -94.28 29.79
C ALA A 351 42.19 -94.00 30.98
N GLY A 352 42.06 -92.73 31.51
CA GLY A 352 42.86 -92.27 32.57
C GLY A 352 42.70 -90.75 32.81
N THR A 353 43.43 -90.28 33.84
CA THR A 353 43.38 -88.85 34.14
C THR A 353 44.28 -87.99 33.24
N THR A 354 43.83 -86.81 32.81
CA THR A 354 44.59 -85.88 32.02
C THR A 354 45.25 -84.78 32.82
N THR A 355 45.52 -85.00 34.13
CA THR A 355 46.13 -84.05 35.07
C THR A 355 47.37 -83.41 34.43
N GLY A 356 47.45 -82.09 34.52
CA GLY A 356 48.50 -81.24 33.92
C GLY A 356 48.25 -80.75 32.45
N LEU A 357 47.24 -81.37 31.78
CA LEU A 357 46.79 -80.86 30.46
C LEU A 357 45.67 -79.82 30.65
N VAL A 358 45.65 -78.83 29.79
CA VAL A 358 44.60 -77.79 29.63
C VAL A 358 43.97 -78.03 28.28
N PHE A 359 42.66 -78.03 28.30
CA PHE A 359 41.82 -78.24 27.02
C PHE A 359 41.04 -76.98 26.79
N ASP A 360 41.47 -76.17 25.85
CA ASP A 360 40.80 -74.96 25.44
C ASP A 360 39.98 -75.21 24.18
N ALA A 361 38.69 -74.82 24.23
CA ALA A 361 37.77 -75.01 23.08
C ALA A 361 36.85 -73.85 22.90
N PRO A 362 36.62 -73.40 21.69
CA PRO A 362 35.63 -72.34 21.33
C PRO A 362 34.23 -72.94 21.40
N LEU A 363 33.59 -72.85 22.54
CA LEU A 363 32.26 -73.40 22.77
C LEU A 363 31.24 -72.68 21.88
N GLN A 364 30.29 -73.40 21.34
CA GLN A 364 29.25 -72.90 20.56
C GLN A 364 28.41 -71.82 21.30
N THR A 365 28.18 -70.70 20.69
CA THR A 365 27.36 -69.65 21.27
C THR A 365 26.11 -69.38 20.44
N GLY A 366 26.03 -69.87 19.19
CA GLY A 366 25.03 -69.60 18.21
C GLY A 366 25.34 -68.34 17.40
N ILE A 367 26.50 -67.73 17.61
CA ILE A 367 26.98 -66.54 16.90
C ILE A 367 28.27 -66.88 16.18
N GLU A 368 28.38 -66.56 14.93
CA GLU A 368 29.53 -66.75 14.06
C GLU A 368 30.21 -65.40 13.72
N SER A 369 31.54 -65.34 13.80
CA SER A 369 32.33 -64.25 13.32
C SER A 369 32.20 -64.11 11.78
N GLY A 370 32.28 -62.90 11.27
CA GLY A 370 32.16 -62.59 9.86
C GLY A 370 30.70 -62.50 9.35
N ARG A 371 29.72 -62.70 10.22
CA ARG A 371 28.32 -62.64 9.84
C ARG A 371 27.64 -61.36 10.31
N THR A 372 26.62 -60.93 9.57
CA THR A 372 25.69 -59.86 9.95
C THR A 372 24.40 -60.52 10.43
N TYR A 373 23.96 -60.12 11.60
CA TYR A 373 22.69 -60.45 12.20
C TYR A 373 21.78 -59.27 12.29
N PHE A 374 20.53 -59.46 12.65
CA PHE A 374 19.53 -58.35 12.70
C PHE A 374 18.84 -58.40 14.07
N ILE A 375 18.66 -57.22 14.64
CA ILE A 375 17.91 -57.11 15.90
C ILE A 375 16.43 -57.33 15.58
N THR A 376 15.79 -58.20 16.34
CA THR A 376 14.35 -58.54 16.19
C THR A 376 13.50 -57.93 17.28
N THR A 377 14.06 -57.72 18.48
CA THR A 377 13.47 -57.03 19.61
C THR A 377 14.57 -56.35 20.42
N THR A 378 14.28 -55.15 20.95
CA THR A 378 15.24 -54.50 21.85
C THR A 378 14.52 -53.61 22.85
N ASN A 379 15.19 -53.31 24.00
CA ASN A 379 14.78 -52.26 24.91
C ASN A 379 15.35 -50.89 24.51
N GLY A 380 15.97 -50.77 23.32
CA GLY A 380 16.57 -49.58 22.80
C GLY A 380 17.95 -49.22 23.38
N SER A 381 18.46 -49.97 24.37
CA SER A 381 19.68 -49.58 25.10
C SER A 381 20.61 -50.76 25.45
N THR A 382 20.17 -51.73 26.24
CA THR A 382 21.05 -52.70 26.89
C THR A 382 20.71 -54.16 26.57
N THR A 383 19.53 -54.42 26.05
CA THR A 383 19.09 -55.77 25.68
C THR A 383 18.56 -55.85 24.28
N PHE A 384 18.86 -56.92 23.58
CA PHE A 384 18.40 -57.15 22.24
C PHE A 384 18.35 -58.66 21.87
N THR A 385 17.53 -58.99 20.89
CA THR A 385 17.44 -60.33 20.35
C THR A 385 17.92 -60.32 18.87
N LEU A 386 18.70 -61.30 18.45
CA LEU A 386 19.26 -61.40 17.13
C LEU A 386 18.59 -62.49 16.30
N SER A 387 18.50 -62.24 15.00
CA SER A 387 18.15 -63.22 13.99
C SER A 387 19.17 -63.26 12.84
N ALA A 388 19.18 -64.28 12.04
CA ALA A 388 20.07 -64.43 10.87
C ALA A 388 19.61 -63.68 9.65
N SER A 389 18.36 -63.19 9.63
CA SER A 389 17.78 -62.39 8.54
C SER A 389 16.89 -61.29 9.06
N PRO A 390 16.70 -60.19 8.33
CA PRO A 390 15.76 -59.12 8.73
C PRO A 390 14.39 -59.73 9.04
N SER A 391 13.84 -59.35 10.21
CA SER A 391 12.55 -59.89 10.73
C SER A 391 12.44 -61.40 10.84
N GLY A 392 13.57 -62.13 10.86
CA GLY A 392 13.62 -63.55 11.04
C GLY A 392 13.33 -64.03 12.49
N SER A 393 13.22 -65.33 12.68
CA SER A 393 13.08 -65.87 14.01
C SER A 393 14.37 -65.68 14.83
N ALA A 394 14.23 -65.51 16.13
CA ALA A 394 15.36 -65.40 17.03
C ALA A 394 16.31 -66.56 16.92
N LEU A 395 17.61 -66.32 17.01
CA LEU A 395 18.63 -67.35 16.97
C LEU A 395 18.47 -68.28 18.15
N THR A 396 18.85 -69.58 17.96
CA THR A 396 19.07 -70.46 19.05
C THR A 396 20.49 -70.21 19.61
N THR A 397 20.63 -69.84 20.86
CA THR A 397 21.92 -69.52 21.49
C THR A 397 22.22 -70.41 22.61
N VAL A 398 23.50 -70.52 22.93
CA VAL A 398 24.00 -71.20 24.13
C VAL A 398 24.68 -70.18 25.02
N VAL A 399 24.42 -70.19 26.30
CA VAL A 399 24.97 -69.20 27.27
C VAL A 399 26.45 -69.50 27.51
N ASN A 400 27.27 -68.88 26.63
CA ASN A 400 28.75 -69.07 26.72
C ASN A 400 29.43 -67.70 26.54
N SER A 401 30.73 -67.66 26.77
CA SER A 401 31.54 -66.42 26.60
C SER A 401 31.58 -66.01 25.14
N LEU A 402 31.35 -64.73 24.89
CA LEU A 402 31.54 -64.04 23.58
C LEU A 402 32.86 -63.31 23.49
N ALA A 403 33.79 -63.55 24.42
CA ALA A 403 35.09 -62.93 24.47
C ALA A 403 35.88 -63.17 23.14
N GLY A 404 36.50 -62.08 22.66
CA GLY A 404 37.16 -62.04 21.34
C GLY A 404 36.27 -61.65 20.16
N LEU A 405 34.94 -61.63 20.31
CA LEU A 405 34.03 -61.11 19.30
C LEU A 405 33.72 -59.65 19.49
N THR A 406 33.63 -58.90 18.42
CA THR A 406 33.25 -57.50 18.38
C THR A 406 31.93 -57.36 17.63
N PHE A 407 30.98 -56.65 18.24
CA PHE A 407 29.65 -56.38 17.73
C PHE A 407 29.55 -54.94 17.29
N THR A 408 29.44 -54.69 16.00
CA THR A 408 29.36 -53.32 15.45
C THR A 408 27.96 -53.07 14.95
N VAL A 409 27.39 -51.96 15.33
CA VAL A 409 26.02 -51.55 14.97
C VAL A 409 26.01 -50.10 14.44
N PRO A 410 25.15 -49.75 13.44
CA PRO A 410 24.88 -48.36 13.09
C PRO A 410 24.08 -47.70 14.23
N LEU A 411 24.58 -46.56 14.73
CA LEU A 411 23.99 -45.83 15.88
C LEU A 411 22.85 -44.95 15.38
N SER A 412 21.60 -45.36 15.51
CA SER A 412 20.43 -44.57 15.17
C SER A 412 20.26 -43.41 16.15
N ILE A 413 19.81 -42.28 15.66
CA ILE A 413 19.38 -41.15 16.47
C ILE A 413 17.87 -41.19 16.75
N GLY A 414 17.17 -42.26 16.38
CA GLY A 414 15.71 -42.39 16.53
C GLY A 414 14.92 -41.90 15.31
N LEU A 415 15.59 -41.47 14.25
CA LEU A 415 14.97 -41.08 12.98
C LEU A 415 15.27 -42.07 11.88
N THR A 416 14.43 -42.21 10.88
CA THR A 416 14.60 -43.08 9.73
C THR A 416 15.28 -42.37 8.57
N LEU A 417 16.33 -42.95 8.00
CA LEU A 417 17.02 -42.39 6.83
C LEU A 417 16.09 -42.34 5.61
N GLY A 418 16.20 -41.28 4.84
CA GLY A 418 15.39 -41.03 3.64
C GLY A 418 14.00 -40.48 3.95
N GLN A 419 13.60 -40.36 5.19
CA GLN A 419 12.32 -39.78 5.57
C GLN A 419 12.40 -38.27 5.72
N THR A 420 11.27 -37.63 5.42
CA THR A 420 11.09 -36.19 5.64
C THR A 420 10.35 -35.97 6.96
N TYR A 421 10.91 -35.11 7.78
CA TYR A 421 10.37 -34.65 9.05
C TYR A 421 10.02 -33.17 8.96
N TYR A 422 9.33 -32.62 9.96
CA TYR A 422 8.89 -31.24 9.99
C TYR A 422 9.27 -30.57 11.30
N ILE A 423 9.73 -29.34 11.22
CA ILE A 423 10.07 -28.53 12.41
C ILE A 423 8.76 -28.14 13.12
N THR A 424 8.63 -28.50 14.39
CA THR A 424 7.46 -28.16 15.22
C THR A 424 7.72 -27.05 16.22
N VAL A 425 8.95 -26.94 16.71
CA VAL A 425 9.40 -25.86 17.61
C VAL A 425 10.80 -25.45 17.17
N THR A 426 11.07 -24.16 17.18
CA THR A 426 12.41 -23.64 16.89
C THR A 426 12.63 -22.30 17.61
N ASN A 427 13.89 -21.99 17.90
CA ASN A 427 14.32 -20.64 18.31
C ASN A 427 14.65 -19.74 17.11
N ASN A 428 14.25 -20.14 15.89
CA ASN A 428 14.51 -19.50 14.61
C ASN A 428 15.98 -19.43 14.18
N SER A 429 16.90 -20.07 14.91
CA SER A 429 18.33 -19.97 14.67
C SER A 429 19.07 -21.30 14.82
N THR A 430 19.23 -21.79 16.02
CA THR A 430 20.18 -22.88 16.35
C THR A 430 19.55 -24.12 16.92
N THR A 431 18.28 -24.08 17.26
CA THR A 431 17.58 -25.24 17.85
C THR A 431 16.26 -25.47 17.18
N PHE A 432 15.92 -26.75 17.01
CA PHE A 432 14.65 -27.15 16.46
C PHE A 432 14.21 -28.52 16.97
N THR A 433 12.92 -28.78 16.93
CA THR A 433 12.30 -30.06 17.28
C THR A 433 11.62 -30.61 16.04
N LEU A 434 11.77 -31.90 15.79
CA LEU A 434 11.19 -32.60 14.62
C LEU A 434 9.97 -33.44 14.96
N SER A 435 9.02 -33.50 14.03
CA SER A 435 7.93 -34.47 14.02
C SER A 435 7.86 -35.24 12.71
N ALA A 436 7.18 -36.35 12.66
CA ALA A 436 6.99 -37.13 11.45
C ALA A 436 5.93 -36.53 10.49
N THR A 437 5.07 -35.66 11.00
CA THR A 437 4.01 -35.00 10.24
C THR A 437 3.96 -33.52 10.55
N PRO A 438 3.52 -32.66 9.62
CA PRO A 438 3.37 -31.23 9.92
C PRO A 438 2.48 -31.00 11.14
N GLY A 439 2.98 -30.22 12.10
CA GLY A 439 2.27 -29.94 13.36
C GLY A 439 2.07 -31.13 14.29
N GLY A 440 2.71 -32.29 14.00
CA GLY A 440 2.61 -33.50 14.82
C GLY A 440 3.42 -33.43 16.12
N SER A 441 3.31 -34.47 16.92
CA SER A 441 4.09 -34.60 18.17
C SER A 441 5.57 -34.82 17.85
N ALA A 442 6.43 -34.33 18.73
CA ALA A 442 7.87 -34.52 18.65
C ALA A 442 8.25 -36.01 18.57
N VAL A 443 9.18 -36.35 17.69
CA VAL A 443 9.72 -37.68 17.57
C VAL A 443 10.59 -38.04 18.77
N THR A 444 10.63 -39.30 19.13
CA THR A 444 11.56 -39.76 20.15
C THR A 444 12.94 -39.90 19.54
N THR A 445 13.97 -39.31 20.19
CA THR A 445 15.36 -39.32 19.73
C THR A 445 16.28 -40.02 20.70
N VAL A 446 17.43 -40.40 20.21
CA VAL A 446 18.53 -40.97 21.00
C VAL A 446 19.76 -40.09 20.75
N VAL A 447 20.44 -39.75 21.82
CA VAL A 447 21.70 -38.96 21.80
C VAL A 447 22.83 -39.79 21.23
N ASN A 448 23.02 -39.78 19.94
CA ASN A 448 24.08 -40.48 19.20
C ASN A 448 24.76 -39.51 18.21
N PRO A 449 25.99 -39.84 17.77
CA PRO A 449 26.67 -39.00 16.78
C PRO A 449 25.92 -38.83 15.48
N THR A 450 25.91 -37.61 14.95
CA THR A 450 25.26 -37.22 13.69
C THR A 450 26.26 -37.00 12.54
N THR A 451 27.52 -37.36 12.72
CA THR A 451 28.67 -36.94 11.89
C THR A 451 28.51 -37.31 10.42
N PHE A 452 27.85 -38.40 10.08
CA PHE A 452 27.63 -38.88 8.70
C PHE A 452 26.18 -38.71 8.25
N LEU A 453 25.36 -38.02 9.05
CA LEU A 453 24.00 -37.70 8.67
C LEU A 453 23.94 -36.32 8.01
N THR A 454 23.04 -36.20 7.04
CA THR A 454 22.73 -34.94 6.40
C THR A 454 21.28 -34.56 6.72
N PHE A 455 21.05 -33.34 7.14
CA PHE A 455 19.74 -32.77 7.40
C PHE A 455 19.50 -31.69 6.35
N THR A 456 18.78 -32.04 5.32
CA THR A 456 18.49 -31.11 4.21
C THR A 456 17.14 -30.46 4.45
N LEU A 457 17.14 -29.14 4.60
CA LEU A 457 15.91 -28.34 4.62
C LEU A 457 15.24 -28.43 3.24
N GLY A 458 13.94 -28.66 3.23
CA GLY A 458 13.14 -28.64 2.02
C GLY A 458 13.11 -27.24 1.41
N PRO A 459 12.59 -27.08 0.19
CA PRO A 459 12.59 -25.79 -0.49
C PRO A 459 11.84 -24.73 0.33
N TYR A 460 12.48 -23.58 0.51
CA TYR A 460 11.95 -22.39 1.15
C TYR A 460 12.42 -21.17 0.38
N PHE A 461 11.72 -20.06 0.53
CA PHE A 461 12.10 -18.83 -0.13
C PHE A 461 13.10 -18.06 0.72
N ARG A 462 14.26 -17.71 0.15
CA ARG A 462 15.34 -16.98 0.79
C ARG A 462 15.59 -15.67 0.08
N VAL A 463 15.65 -14.61 0.87
CA VAL A 463 16.04 -13.26 0.43
C VAL A 463 17.41 -12.93 1.02
N VAL A 464 18.31 -12.49 0.18
CA VAL A 464 19.66 -12.03 0.59
C VAL A 464 19.66 -10.52 0.64
N LEU A 465 20.00 -9.98 1.81
CA LEU A 465 20.05 -8.55 2.09
C LEU A 465 21.47 -8.00 1.90
N SER A 466 21.58 -6.70 1.61
CA SER A 466 22.85 -6.00 1.52
C SER A 466 23.56 -5.84 2.87
N ASN A 467 22.80 -5.79 3.95
CA ASN A 467 23.31 -5.70 5.32
C ASN A 467 22.75 -6.85 6.14
N ALA A 468 23.57 -7.39 7.05
CA ALA A 468 23.14 -8.44 7.94
C ALA A 468 22.12 -7.92 8.96
N ALA A 469 21.07 -8.69 9.20
CA ALA A 469 20.15 -8.42 10.29
C ALA A 469 20.88 -8.47 11.65
N THR A 470 20.44 -7.68 12.62
CA THR A 470 21.09 -7.56 13.94
C THR A 470 20.47 -8.46 15.02
N GLY A 471 19.46 -9.27 14.69
CA GLY A 471 18.75 -10.13 15.63
C GLY A 471 18.32 -11.44 15.00
N THR A 472 17.63 -12.25 15.78
CA THR A 472 17.05 -13.54 15.37
C THR A 472 15.57 -13.55 15.66
N GLY A 473 14.79 -14.27 14.85
CA GLY A 473 13.37 -14.49 15.08
C GLY A 473 12.48 -14.08 13.91
N SER A 474 11.19 -14.30 14.11
CA SER A 474 10.17 -13.89 13.15
C SER A 474 9.95 -12.38 13.22
N GLN A 475 10.01 -11.70 12.08
CA GLN A 475 9.88 -10.25 11.97
C GLN A 475 8.95 -9.90 10.82
N THR A 476 8.12 -8.89 11.01
CA THR A 476 7.41 -8.25 9.89
C THR A 476 8.36 -7.29 9.20
N LEU A 477 8.61 -7.54 7.93
CA LEU A 477 9.50 -6.75 7.08
C LEU A 477 8.67 -6.00 6.05
N THR A 478 9.00 -4.74 5.84
CA THR A 478 8.41 -3.89 4.81
C THR A 478 9.37 -3.81 3.63
N PHE A 479 8.88 -4.16 2.46
CA PHE A 479 9.60 -4.06 1.19
C PHE A 479 9.04 -2.89 0.39
N ASN A 480 9.91 -2.10 -0.21
CA ASN A 480 9.53 -0.95 -1.02
C ASN A 480 10.26 -1.00 -2.37
N ASN A 481 9.48 -0.99 -3.44
CA ASN A 481 9.96 -0.94 -4.84
C ASN A 481 10.46 0.45 -5.25
N ASN A 482 10.35 1.45 -4.38
CA ASN A 482 10.72 2.85 -4.65
C ASN A 482 10.05 3.37 -5.93
N VAL A 483 8.72 3.19 -6.01
CA VAL A 483 7.93 3.65 -7.15
C VAL A 483 7.57 5.11 -6.95
N SER A 484 8.42 5.99 -7.43
CA SER A 484 8.18 7.43 -7.46
C SER A 484 8.36 7.91 -8.90
N VAL A 485 7.55 8.88 -9.32
CA VAL A 485 7.58 9.44 -10.67
C VAL A 485 7.27 10.93 -10.63
N SER A 486 7.63 11.65 -11.66
CA SER A 486 7.39 13.10 -11.78
C SER A 486 6.15 13.45 -12.61
N GLY A 487 5.48 12.48 -13.20
CA GLY A 487 4.34 12.68 -14.11
C GLY A 487 3.00 12.37 -13.49
N GLY A 488 2.70 11.09 -13.29
CA GLY A 488 1.40 10.68 -12.77
C GLY A 488 1.17 9.18 -12.79
N VAL A 489 -0.09 8.81 -12.60
CA VAL A 489 -0.55 7.42 -12.54
C VAL A 489 -1.80 7.25 -13.40
N VAL A 490 -1.95 6.06 -13.99
CA VAL A 490 -3.16 5.65 -14.72
C VAL A 490 -3.37 4.14 -14.61
N SER A 491 -4.62 3.74 -14.48
CA SER A 491 -5.03 2.33 -14.51
C SER A 491 -5.38 1.90 -15.94
N LEU A 492 -4.62 0.95 -16.47
CA LEU A 492 -4.98 0.21 -17.68
C LEU A 492 -5.31 -1.24 -17.27
N HIS A 493 -6.44 -1.40 -16.62
CA HIS A 493 -6.82 -2.65 -15.95
C HIS A 493 -6.49 -3.91 -16.80
N PRO A 494 -5.83 -4.94 -16.21
CA PRO A 494 -5.50 -5.13 -14.79
C PRO A 494 -4.14 -4.58 -14.34
N TYR A 495 -3.56 -3.63 -15.02
CA TYR A 495 -2.25 -3.06 -14.70
C TYR A 495 -2.37 -1.62 -14.22
N VAL A 496 -1.49 -1.22 -13.30
CA VAL A 496 -1.25 0.17 -12.94
C VAL A 496 0.00 0.65 -13.67
N PHE A 497 -0.11 1.81 -14.30
CA PHE A 497 0.97 2.48 -15.00
C PHE A 497 1.35 3.76 -14.28
N VAL A 498 2.63 3.99 -14.15
CA VAL A 498 3.21 5.24 -13.65
C VAL A 498 4.17 5.79 -14.69
N TYR A 499 4.31 7.10 -14.74
CA TYR A 499 5.08 7.76 -15.80
C TYR A 499 5.68 9.09 -15.32
N GLY A 500 6.72 9.54 -16.01
CA GLY A 500 7.41 10.78 -15.60
C GLY A 500 8.53 11.23 -16.50
N ASN A 501 9.59 11.74 -15.87
CA ASN A 501 10.78 12.27 -16.55
C ASN A 501 11.45 11.23 -17.46
N ASP A 502 12.25 11.72 -18.38
CA ASP A 502 12.98 10.90 -19.36
C ASP A 502 12.09 9.96 -20.19
N GLY A 503 10.80 10.31 -20.32
CA GLY A 503 9.84 9.51 -21.05
C GLY A 503 9.59 8.14 -20.42
N VAL A 504 9.84 7.97 -19.13
CA VAL A 504 9.67 6.70 -18.43
C VAL A 504 8.20 6.32 -18.32
N ILE A 505 7.91 5.05 -18.63
CA ILE A 505 6.65 4.38 -18.32
C ILE A 505 6.98 3.08 -17.60
N ARG A 506 6.40 2.85 -16.44
CA ARG A 506 6.50 1.60 -15.69
C ARG A 506 5.12 1.03 -15.45
N ASN A 507 5.00 -0.29 -15.39
CA ASN A 507 3.77 -0.95 -14.98
C ASN A 507 4.02 -1.99 -13.88
N CYS A 508 3.04 -2.17 -13.01
CA CYS A 508 3.01 -3.27 -12.03
C CYS A 508 2.68 -4.60 -12.70
N SER A 509 2.76 -5.69 -11.97
CA SER A 509 2.18 -6.99 -12.35
C SER A 509 0.65 -6.92 -12.42
N ALA A 510 0.06 -7.79 -13.22
CA ALA A 510 -1.39 -7.82 -13.43
C ALA A 510 -2.16 -8.05 -12.13
N GLY A 511 -3.00 -7.10 -11.76
CA GLY A 511 -3.90 -7.17 -10.61
C GLY A 511 -3.25 -6.93 -9.24
N ASP A 512 -1.96 -6.58 -9.17
CA ASP A 512 -1.27 -6.32 -7.91
C ASP A 512 -0.44 -5.03 -7.97
N PRO A 513 -0.91 -3.92 -7.38
CA PRO A 513 -0.19 -2.64 -7.37
C PRO A 513 1.03 -2.65 -6.43
N SER A 514 1.26 -3.71 -5.67
CA SER A 514 2.44 -3.87 -4.82
C SER A 514 3.59 -4.62 -5.51
N ASP A 515 3.33 -5.29 -6.64
CA ASP A 515 4.30 -6.09 -7.37
C ASP A 515 4.85 -5.35 -8.61
N TRP A 516 6.11 -4.94 -8.55
CA TRP A 516 6.83 -4.24 -9.60
C TRP A 516 8.07 -4.99 -10.09
N VAL A 517 8.18 -6.29 -9.76
CA VAL A 517 9.34 -7.13 -10.09
C VAL A 517 9.00 -8.41 -10.83
N SER A 518 7.76 -8.84 -10.85
CA SER A 518 7.32 -10.01 -11.62
C SER A 518 7.54 -9.82 -13.12
N ALA A 519 7.56 -10.93 -13.85
CA ALA A 519 7.97 -10.96 -15.26
C ALA A 519 7.12 -10.09 -16.21
N ASP A 520 5.90 -9.74 -15.82
CA ASP A 520 4.98 -8.87 -16.57
C ASP A 520 5.02 -7.40 -16.10
N ALA A 521 5.74 -7.11 -15.02
CA ALA A 521 6.12 -5.75 -14.65
C ALA A 521 7.27 -5.27 -15.55
N ASN A 522 7.19 -4.04 -16.03
CA ASN A 522 8.17 -3.52 -16.98
C ASN A 522 8.44 -2.02 -16.77
N GLU A 523 9.61 -1.58 -17.21
CA GLU A 523 10.01 -0.18 -17.24
C GLU A 523 10.66 0.11 -18.58
N VAL A 524 10.20 1.15 -19.27
CA VAL A 524 10.69 1.56 -20.60
C VAL A 524 10.73 3.08 -20.70
N ASN A 525 11.78 3.61 -21.30
CA ASN A 525 11.87 5.02 -21.70
C ASN A 525 11.42 5.13 -23.16
N VAL A 526 10.31 5.80 -23.40
CA VAL A 526 9.64 5.84 -24.72
C VAL A 526 9.69 7.21 -25.39
N ALA A 527 10.03 8.26 -24.68
CA ALA A 527 10.13 9.64 -25.15
C ALA A 527 11.37 10.31 -24.55
N THR A 528 11.77 11.45 -25.14
CA THR A 528 12.85 12.28 -24.61
C THR A 528 12.37 13.29 -23.59
N GLY A 529 11.09 13.67 -23.68
CA GLY A 529 10.46 14.61 -22.77
C GLY A 529 9.68 13.92 -21.65
N LYS A 530 9.40 14.66 -20.58
CA LYS A 530 8.55 14.22 -19.48
C LYS A 530 7.16 13.83 -19.97
N ILE A 531 6.66 12.68 -19.52
CA ILE A 531 5.27 12.28 -19.72
C ILE A 531 4.44 12.84 -18.57
N VAL A 532 3.41 13.59 -18.88
CA VAL A 532 2.63 14.36 -17.90
C VAL A 532 1.20 13.85 -17.74
N LYS A 533 0.67 13.08 -18.71
CA LYS A 533 -0.69 12.53 -18.64
C LYS A 533 -0.78 11.17 -19.31
N GLY A 534 -1.48 10.25 -18.64
CA GLY A 534 -1.92 8.98 -19.22
C GLY A 534 -3.44 8.85 -19.14
N LEU A 535 -4.07 8.30 -20.17
CA LEU A 535 -5.49 7.98 -20.18
C LEU A 535 -5.72 6.62 -20.86
N PRO A 536 -6.69 5.80 -20.40
CA PRO A 536 -7.04 4.58 -21.09
C PRO A 536 -7.67 4.88 -22.46
N VAL A 537 -7.37 4.08 -23.48
CA VAL A 537 -8.05 4.13 -24.77
C VAL A 537 -9.42 3.49 -24.62
N ARG A 538 -10.47 4.26 -24.88
CA ARG A 538 -11.83 3.78 -24.87
C ARG A 538 -12.25 3.31 -26.27
N GLY A 539 -12.82 2.11 -26.33
CA GLY A 539 -13.28 1.48 -27.57
C GLY A 539 -12.22 0.61 -28.28
N GLY A 540 -12.67 -0.41 -28.97
CA GLY A 540 -11.84 -1.33 -29.76
C GLY A 540 -11.60 -2.68 -29.12
N SER A 541 -10.39 -3.00 -28.78
CA SER A 541 -9.99 -4.31 -28.24
C SER A 541 -10.27 -4.44 -26.74
N ASN A 542 -10.53 -5.68 -26.27
CA ASN A 542 -10.56 -5.99 -24.83
C ASN A 542 -9.16 -5.99 -24.20
N ALA A 543 -8.11 -5.80 -25.00
CA ALA A 543 -6.76 -5.70 -24.47
C ALA A 543 -6.50 -4.30 -23.92
N PRO A 544 -5.82 -4.18 -22.77
CA PRO A 544 -5.49 -2.89 -22.18
C PRO A 544 -4.69 -2.03 -23.16
N SER A 545 -5.07 -0.77 -23.32
CA SER A 545 -4.27 0.19 -24.05
C SER A 545 -4.47 1.61 -23.51
N GLY A 546 -3.44 2.44 -23.61
CA GLY A 546 -3.44 3.81 -23.12
C GLY A 546 -2.80 4.79 -24.09
N LEU A 547 -3.15 6.06 -23.94
CA LEU A 547 -2.51 7.19 -24.57
C LEU A 547 -1.74 7.96 -23.51
N PHE A 548 -0.49 8.31 -23.82
CA PHE A 548 0.39 9.05 -22.93
C PHE A 548 0.88 10.32 -23.64
N TRP A 549 0.65 11.46 -23.01
CA TRP A 549 1.11 12.75 -23.48
C TRP A 549 2.44 13.09 -22.82
N SER A 550 3.46 13.26 -23.64
CA SER A 550 4.70 13.90 -23.24
C SER A 550 4.61 15.40 -23.59
N LEU A 551 5.57 16.18 -23.13
CA LEU A 551 5.65 17.61 -23.44
C LEU A 551 5.73 17.89 -24.93
N ASP A 552 6.22 16.95 -25.75
CA ASP A 552 6.48 17.09 -27.17
C ASP A 552 5.89 15.96 -28.05
N SER A 553 5.29 14.94 -27.46
CA SER A 553 4.83 13.77 -28.21
C SER A 553 3.57 13.13 -27.61
N LEU A 554 2.87 12.37 -28.45
CA LEU A 554 1.76 11.51 -28.07
C LEU A 554 2.14 10.05 -28.35
N ILE A 555 2.05 9.22 -27.33
CA ILE A 555 2.46 7.82 -27.35
C ILE A 555 1.24 6.94 -27.08
N ARG A 556 1.09 5.89 -27.86
CA ARG A 556 0.12 4.82 -27.62
C ARG A 556 0.81 3.61 -27.03
N VAL A 557 0.30 3.14 -25.92
CA VAL A 557 0.73 1.89 -25.28
C VAL A 557 -0.36 0.86 -25.49
N SER A 558 -0.01 -0.31 -26.02
CA SER A 558 -0.96 -1.38 -26.32
C SER A 558 -0.46 -2.71 -25.80
N PHE A 559 -1.32 -3.51 -25.18
CA PHE A 559 -1.00 -4.86 -24.76
C PHE A 559 -0.80 -5.77 -25.98
N SER A 560 0.41 -6.25 -26.17
CA SER A 560 0.81 -7.08 -27.31
C SER A 560 1.87 -8.08 -26.87
N PRO A 561 1.49 -9.11 -26.11
CA PRO A 561 2.45 -10.09 -25.60
C PRO A 561 3.19 -10.78 -26.76
N GLN A 562 4.50 -10.63 -26.80
CA GLN A 562 5.34 -11.29 -27.78
C GLN A 562 6.12 -12.43 -27.15
N THR A 563 5.96 -13.62 -27.69
CA THR A 563 6.74 -14.79 -27.31
C THR A 563 8.01 -14.83 -28.16
N LEU A 564 9.14 -14.54 -27.60
CA LEU A 564 10.42 -14.76 -28.27
C LEU A 564 10.79 -16.24 -28.14
N GLY A 565 10.43 -17.03 -29.14
CA GLY A 565 10.87 -18.42 -29.28
C GLY A 565 12.27 -18.48 -29.87
N VAL A 566 13.27 -18.91 -29.11
CA VAL A 566 14.54 -19.37 -29.65
C VAL A 566 14.33 -20.83 -30.03
N SER A 567 14.38 -21.13 -31.34
CA SER A 567 14.25 -22.47 -31.86
C SER A 567 15.29 -23.41 -31.21
N GLY A 568 14.81 -24.40 -30.43
CA GLY A 568 15.62 -25.46 -29.88
C GLY A 568 15.76 -25.55 -28.36
N THR A 569 15.14 -24.65 -27.58
CA THR A 569 15.09 -24.77 -26.11
C THR A 569 13.67 -24.73 -25.59
N ALA A 570 13.37 -25.55 -24.59
CA ALA A 570 12.04 -25.73 -24.03
C ALA A 570 11.53 -24.56 -23.12
N ASN A 571 12.21 -23.42 -23.10
CA ASN A 571 11.83 -22.25 -22.31
C ASN A 571 11.33 -21.16 -23.26
N PHE A 572 10.02 -21.16 -23.52
CA PHE A 572 9.32 -20.04 -24.11
C PHE A 572 9.01 -19.02 -23.02
N GLY A 573 9.81 -17.96 -22.90
CA GLY A 573 9.51 -16.82 -22.05
C GLY A 573 8.84 -15.71 -22.85
N VAL A 574 7.73 -15.15 -22.34
CA VAL A 574 7.20 -13.87 -22.83
C VAL A 574 8.15 -12.79 -22.32
N THR A 575 8.82 -12.08 -23.21
CA THR A 575 9.84 -11.09 -22.84
C THR A 575 9.38 -9.64 -23.00
N ASN A 576 8.24 -9.41 -23.65
CA ASN A 576 7.67 -8.08 -23.78
C ASN A 576 6.13 -8.20 -23.87
N PHE A 577 5.45 -7.54 -22.96
CA PHE A 577 3.99 -7.54 -22.90
C PHE A 577 3.39 -6.32 -23.60
N TRP A 578 4.17 -5.27 -23.83
CA TRP A 578 3.69 -3.97 -24.26
C TRP A 578 4.37 -3.48 -25.52
N ARG A 579 3.58 -2.89 -26.38
CA ARG A 579 4.04 -2.16 -27.56
C ARG A 579 3.83 -0.67 -27.34
N PHE A 580 4.85 0.12 -27.65
CA PHE A 580 4.86 1.56 -27.52
C PHE A 580 5.00 2.17 -28.92
N ASP A 581 3.99 2.90 -29.37
CA ASP A 581 3.97 3.57 -30.67
C ASP A 581 3.90 5.08 -30.47
N ILE A 582 4.85 5.81 -31.00
CA ILE A 582 4.81 7.28 -31.05
C ILE A 582 3.84 7.67 -32.16
N ILE A 583 2.67 8.20 -31.78
CA ILE A 583 1.62 8.63 -32.69
C ILE A 583 1.98 9.96 -33.35
N SER A 584 2.55 10.89 -32.59
CA SER A 584 3.01 12.18 -33.04
C SER A 584 4.20 12.64 -32.21
N SER A 585 5.19 13.18 -32.90
CA SER A 585 6.40 13.79 -32.29
C SER A 585 6.41 15.32 -32.42
N GLN A 586 5.26 15.92 -32.79
CA GLN A 586 5.09 17.35 -32.99
C GLN A 586 3.77 17.84 -32.37
N THR A 587 3.54 17.42 -31.16
CA THR A 587 2.40 17.86 -30.37
C THR A 587 2.88 18.43 -29.05
N SER A 588 2.05 19.25 -28.43
CA SER A 588 2.35 19.83 -27.12
C SER A 588 1.13 19.67 -26.22
N ILE A 589 1.34 19.87 -24.94
CA ILE A 589 0.29 19.84 -23.94
C ILE A 589 0.48 20.99 -22.96
N LEU A 590 -0.58 21.70 -22.63
CA LEU A 590 -0.54 22.87 -21.77
C LEU A 590 -0.44 22.49 -20.28
N SER A 591 -1.22 21.49 -19.87
CA SER A 591 -1.25 20.97 -18.50
C SER A 591 -1.64 19.49 -18.48
N SER A 592 -1.35 18.81 -17.37
CA SER A 592 -1.74 17.40 -17.17
C SER A 592 -3.25 17.18 -17.08
N GLN A 593 -4.02 18.20 -16.75
CA GLN A 593 -5.47 18.11 -16.58
C GLN A 593 -6.27 18.70 -17.73
N CYS A 594 -5.64 19.26 -18.76
CA CYS A 594 -6.35 19.86 -19.91
C CYS A 594 -6.83 18.84 -20.94
N VAL A 595 -6.57 17.56 -20.76
CA VAL A 595 -7.00 16.50 -21.67
C VAL A 595 -8.33 15.91 -21.21
N ILE A 596 -9.29 15.82 -22.13
CA ILE A 596 -10.60 15.18 -21.89
C ILE A 596 -10.97 14.23 -23.01
N GLU A 597 -11.56 13.11 -22.67
CA GLU A 597 -12.15 12.19 -23.64
C GLU A 597 -13.65 12.47 -23.78
N TYR A 598 -14.12 12.57 -25.01
CA TYR A 598 -15.53 12.65 -25.37
C TYR A 598 -15.83 11.79 -26.59
N ASP A 599 -16.74 10.81 -26.47
CA ASP A 599 -17.14 9.87 -27.51
C ASP A 599 -15.97 9.14 -28.21
N GLY A 600 -14.94 8.75 -27.44
CA GLY A 600 -13.76 8.04 -27.94
C GLY A 600 -12.73 8.94 -28.64
N ILE A 601 -12.96 10.24 -28.66
CA ILE A 601 -12.03 11.25 -29.17
C ILE A 601 -11.41 12.00 -28.00
N TYR A 602 -10.12 12.25 -28.05
CA TYR A 602 -9.39 12.96 -27.00
C TYR A 602 -9.13 14.38 -27.44
N TYR A 603 -9.47 15.34 -26.60
CA TYR A 603 -9.34 16.77 -26.85
C TYR A 603 -8.42 17.38 -25.82
N TRP A 604 -7.52 18.27 -26.22
CA TRP A 604 -6.63 18.98 -25.29
C TRP A 604 -6.16 20.32 -25.86
N ILE A 605 -5.57 21.13 -25.00
CA ILE A 605 -4.91 22.37 -25.39
C ILE A 605 -3.40 22.13 -25.43
N GLY A 606 -2.81 22.45 -26.59
CA GLY A 606 -1.37 22.57 -26.73
C GLY A 606 -0.86 23.93 -26.22
N VAL A 607 0.42 24.17 -26.39
CA VAL A 607 1.01 25.48 -25.99
C VAL A 607 0.50 26.64 -26.83
N ASP A 608 0.11 26.38 -28.09
CA ASP A 608 -0.24 27.39 -29.09
C ASP A 608 -1.52 27.10 -29.88
N ARG A 609 -2.18 25.97 -29.66
CA ARG A 609 -3.34 25.52 -30.43
C ARG A 609 -4.20 24.51 -29.68
N PHE A 610 -5.43 24.33 -30.15
CA PHE A 610 -6.35 23.30 -29.69
C PHE A 610 -6.20 22.04 -30.55
N LEU A 611 -6.12 20.88 -29.92
CA LEU A 611 -5.80 19.61 -30.56
C LEU A 611 -6.83 18.53 -30.23
N LEU A 612 -6.99 17.58 -31.17
CA LEU A 612 -7.76 16.36 -30.92
C LEU A 612 -7.02 15.13 -31.48
N TYR A 613 -7.38 13.97 -30.92
CA TYR A 613 -6.96 12.66 -31.41
C TYR A 613 -8.19 11.77 -31.63
N ASN A 614 -8.39 11.35 -32.89
CA ASN A 614 -9.43 10.41 -33.32
C ASN A 614 -8.85 9.23 -34.12
N GLY A 615 -7.62 8.82 -33.78
CA GLY A 615 -6.76 7.92 -34.54
C GLY A 615 -5.58 8.66 -35.19
N VAL A 616 -5.72 9.97 -35.40
CA VAL A 616 -4.67 10.88 -35.88
C VAL A 616 -4.76 12.18 -35.09
N VAL A 617 -3.62 12.78 -34.74
CA VAL A 617 -3.59 14.11 -34.12
C VAL A 617 -3.96 15.17 -35.15
N LYS A 618 -4.92 16.02 -34.81
CA LYS A 618 -5.41 17.12 -35.64
C LYS A 618 -5.59 18.38 -34.82
N GLU A 619 -5.42 19.50 -35.44
CA GLU A 619 -5.81 20.80 -34.90
C GLU A 619 -7.33 20.98 -34.96
N ILE A 620 -7.89 21.59 -33.95
CA ILE A 620 -9.28 22.04 -33.90
C ILE A 620 -9.25 23.54 -34.22
N PRO A 621 -9.72 23.96 -35.41
CA PRO A 621 -9.70 25.38 -35.75
C PRO A 621 -10.57 26.19 -34.79
N ASN A 622 -10.03 27.27 -34.26
CA ASN A 622 -10.78 28.21 -33.45
C ASN A 622 -10.60 29.65 -34.00
N PRO A 623 -11.32 30.01 -35.05
CA PRO A 623 -11.21 31.33 -35.62
C PRO A 623 -11.91 32.43 -34.80
N MET A 624 -12.50 32.06 -33.67
CA MET A 624 -13.30 32.97 -32.85
C MET A 624 -12.55 33.51 -31.63
N ASN A 625 -11.78 32.66 -30.98
CA ASN A 625 -11.25 32.94 -29.63
C ASN A 625 -9.82 32.43 -29.44
N GLN A 626 -9.11 32.06 -30.49
CA GLN A 626 -7.77 31.48 -30.34
C GLN A 626 -6.78 32.49 -29.78
N ASP A 627 -6.71 33.67 -30.46
CA ASP A 627 -5.80 34.71 -30.00
C ASP A 627 -6.24 35.27 -28.66
N TYR A 628 -7.55 35.47 -28.46
CA TYR A 628 -8.08 35.90 -27.18
C TYR A 628 -7.72 34.97 -26.02
N PHE A 629 -7.80 33.66 -26.24
CA PHE A 629 -7.43 32.71 -25.21
C PHE A 629 -5.93 32.77 -24.91
N PHE A 630 -5.08 32.63 -25.93
CA PHE A 630 -3.63 32.54 -25.69
C PHE A 630 -3.02 33.87 -25.26
N ASP A 631 -3.54 35.02 -25.69
CA ASP A 631 -3.07 36.34 -25.28
C ASP A 631 -3.48 36.70 -23.84
N ASN A 632 -4.57 36.10 -23.32
CA ASN A 632 -5.07 36.38 -21.99
C ASN A 632 -4.78 35.24 -20.97
N LEU A 633 -4.21 34.12 -21.39
CA LEU A 633 -3.83 33.07 -20.50
C LEU A 633 -2.67 33.47 -19.57
N ASN A 634 -2.83 33.33 -18.27
CA ASN A 634 -1.69 33.44 -17.35
C ASN A 634 -0.77 32.23 -17.48
N TYR A 635 0.27 32.36 -18.31
CA TYR A 635 1.20 31.25 -18.58
C TYR A 635 2.00 30.81 -17.38
N THR A 636 2.17 31.66 -16.34
CA THR A 636 2.84 31.26 -15.10
C THR A 636 2.02 30.25 -14.31
N GLN A 637 0.71 30.23 -14.52
CA GLN A 637 -0.26 29.33 -13.89
C GLN A 637 -0.88 28.31 -14.85
N ARG A 638 -0.24 28.09 -16.03
CA ARG A 638 -0.77 27.21 -17.09
C ARG A 638 -1.10 25.78 -16.62
N GLN A 639 -0.36 25.25 -15.62
CA GLN A 639 -0.59 23.91 -15.10
C GLN A 639 -1.92 23.74 -14.37
N LYS A 640 -2.55 24.86 -13.98
CA LYS A 640 -3.87 24.85 -13.35
C LYS A 640 -5.03 24.73 -14.36
N VAL A 641 -4.74 24.80 -15.66
CA VAL A 641 -5.76 24.61 -16.72
C VAL A 641 -6.28 23.18 -16.65
N TRP A 642 -7.58 23.04 -16.57
CA TRP A 642 -8.22 21.72 -16.50
C TRP A 642 -9.46 21.65 -17.37
N ALA A 643 -9.87 20.43 -17.76
CA ALA A 643 -10.96 20.20 -18.68
C ALA A 643 -12.08 19.38 -18.04
N THR A 644 -13.33 19.68 -18.45
CA THR A 644 -14.49 18.86 -18.19
C THR A 644 -15.38 18.79 -19.43
N LYS A 645 -16.44 17.97 -19.37
CA LYS A 645 -17.40 17.83 -20.47
C LYS A 645 -18.84 17.93 -19.99
N VAL A 646 -19.71 18.42 -20.85
CA VAL A 646 -21.16 18.41 -20.64
C VAL A 646 -21.80 17.64 -21.78
N PRO A 647 -21.89 16.30 -21.69
CA PRO A 647 -22.30 15.44 -22.80
C PRO A 647 -23.70 15.74 -23.32
N ARG A 648 -24.62 16.20 -22.47
CA ARG A 648 -25.97 16.58 -22.85
C ARG A 648 -25.99 17.60 -23.97
N TYR A 649 -25.07 18.56 -23.97
CA TYR A 649 -24.97 19.63 -24.95
C TYR A 649 -23.84 19.42 -25.95
N GLY A 650 -22.97 18.45 -25.74
CA GLY A 650 -21.81 18.18 -26.58
C GLY A 650 -20.70 19.18 -26.38
N GLU A 651 -20.58 19.70 -25.19
CA GLU A 651 -19.60 20.72 -24.81
C GLU A 651 -18.38 20.12 -24.13
N ILE A 652 -17.22 20.69 -24.47
CA ILE A 652 -15.95 20.52 -23.77
C ILE A 652 -15.57 21.88 -23.22
N TRP A 653 -15.31 21.91 -21.92
CA TRP A 653 -14.95 23.12 -21.19
C TRP A 653 -13.51 23.03 -20.75
N TRP A 654 -12.73 24.09 -21.01
CA TRP A 654 -11.41 24.27 -20.42
C TRP A 654 -11.43 25.50 -19.53
N TYR A 655 -11.30 25.28 -18.23
CA TYR A 655 -11.14 26.33 -17.25
C TYR A 655 -9.70 26.79 -17.24
N TYR A 656 -9.47 28.10 -17.17
CA TYR A 656 -8.13 28.65 -17.23
C TYR A 656 -8.01 29.95 -16.42
N PRO A 657 -6.79 30.26 -15.88
CA PRO A 657 -6.48 31.52 -15.26
C PRO A 657 -6.30 32.60 -16.35
N ARG A 658 -7.18 33.62 -16.34
CA ARG A 658 -7.19 34.69 -17.32
C ARG A 658 -6.62 35.98 -16.71
N GLY A 659 -5.79 36.70 -17.48
CA GLY A 659 -5.14 37.93 -17.08
C GLY A 659 -4.09 37.70 -15.98
N ASP A 660 -4.18 38.44 -14.90
CA ASP A 660 -3.27 38.31 -13.75
C ASP A 660 -3.77 37.30 -12.69
N SER A 661 -4.88 36.62 -12.96
CA SER A 661 -5.44 35.67 -12.00
C SER A 661 -4.51 34.47 -11.80
N GLU A 662 -4.27 34.11 -10.55
CA GLU A 662 -3.50 32.91 -10.19
C GLU A 662 -4.36 31.64 -10.22
N GLU A 663 -5.68 31.78 -10.21
CA GLU A 663 -6.64 30.68 -10.25
C GLU A 663 -7.54 30.79 -11.49
N CYS A 664 -8.16 29.67 -11.89
CA CYS A 664 -9.10 29.66 -13.01
C CYS A 664 -10.29 30.56 -12.73
N ASN A 665 -10.50 31.56 -13.59
CA ASN A 665 -11.56 32.55 -13.47
C ASN A 665 -12.37 32.74 -14.76
N ASP A 666 -12.04 31.98 -15.82
CA ASP A 666 -12.80 31.94 -17.07
C ASP A 666 -12.76 30.53 -17.65
N ALA A 667 -13.61 30.25 -18.62
CA ALA A 667 -13.64 28.98 -19.34
C ALA A 667 -13.86 29.21 -20.82
N ILE A 668 -13.05 28.54 -21.65
CA ILE A 668 -13.28 28.44 -23.09
C ILE A 668 -13.99 27.13 -23.39
N ILE A 669 -14.99 27.21 -24.31
CA ILE A 669 -15.92 26.11 -24.52
C ILE A 669 -15.97 25.77 -26.00
N TYR A 670 -15.81 24.50 -26.32
CA TYR A 670 -15.99 23.96 -27.66
C TYR A 670 -17.21 23.06 -27.69
N ASN A 671 -18.21 23.42 -28.51
CA ASN A 671 -19.34 22.57 -28.77
C ASN A 671 -19.01 21.65 -29.95
N VAL A 672 -18.74 20.38 -29.64
CA VAL A 672 -18.34 19.36 -30.62
C VAL A 672 -19.46 19.10 -31.66
N ARG A 673 -20.74 19.16 -31.26
CA ARG A 673 -21.87 18.86 -32.12
C ARG A 673 -22.18 19.96 -33.10
N GLU A 674 -22.00 21.22 -32.68
CA GLU A 674 -22.29 22.40 -33.49
C GLU A 674 -21.04 23.02 -34.11
N ASN A 675 -19.85 22.47 -33.75
CA ASN A 675 -18.55 22.98 -34.19
C ASN A 675 -18.42 24.50 -33.96
N THR A 676 -18.69 24.92 -32.72
CA THR A 676 -18.81 26.33 -32.36
C THR A 676 -18.01 26.59 -31.09
N TRP A 677 -17.40 27.77 -31.04
CA TRP A 677 -16.62 28.21 -29.89
C TRP A 677 -17.30 29.38 -29.17
N TYR A 678 -17.16 29.44 -27.86
CA TYR A 678 -17.58 30.54 -27.01
C TYR A 678 -16.84 30.45 -25.67
N ASP A 679 -16.92 31.52 -24.88
CA ASP A 679 -16.38 31.55 -23.49
C ASP A 679 -17.53 31.78 -22.51
N ALA A 680 -17.22 31.58 -21.23
CA ALA A 680 -18.18 31.79 -20.17
C ALA A 680 -18.19 33.23 -19.64
N GLY A 681 -17.26 34.08 -20.07
CA GLY A 681 -17.22 35.53 -19.79
C GLY A 681 -16.90 35.87 -18.34
N THR A 682 -15.98 35.19 -17.70
CA THR A 682 -15.58 35.39 -16.29
C THR A 682 -16.75 35.38 -15.29
N ALA A 683 -17.74 34.53 -15.52
CA ALA A 683 -18.86 34.35 -14.61
C ALA A 683 -18.36 33.70 -13.29
N LEU A 684 -19.07 33.92 -12.18
CA LEU A 684 -18.72 33.32 -10.89
C LEU A 684 -18.64 31.78 -10.96
N GLY A 685 -19.49 31.17 -11.76
CA GLY A 685 -19.47 29.73 -12.04
C GLY A 685 -18.22 29.21 -12.73
N THR A 686 -17.31 30.07 -13.21
CA THR A 686 -16.01 29.70 -13.78
C THR A 686 -14.87 29.74 -12.77
N ARG A 687 -15.12 30.22 -11.57
CA ARG A 687 -14.12 30.22 -10.49
C ARG A 687 -14.02 28.83 -9.88
N ARG A 688 -13.41 27.92 -10.62
CA ARG A 688 -13.24 26.51 -10.25
C ARG A 688 -11.79 26.11 -10.37
N SER A 689 -11.22 25.62 -9.27
CA SER A 689 -9.81 25.24 -9.18
C SER A 689 -9.52 23.84 -9.74
N ALA A 690 -10.48 22.92 -9.65
CA ALA A 690 -10.41 21.58 -10.19
C ALA A 690 -11.82 21.01 -10.38
N GLY A 691 -11.95 19.95 -11.17
CA GLY A 691 -13.22 19.28 -11.35
C GLY A 691 -13.13 17.93 -12.05
N TYR A 692 -14.24 17.23 -12.06
CA TYR A 692 -14.38 15.91 -12.63
C TYR A 692 -15.77 15.72 -13.20
N PHE A 693 -15.87 15.14 -14.41
CA PHE A 693 -17.15 14.70 -14.94
C PHE A 693 -17.51 13.34 -14.35
N SER A 694 -18.52 13.32 -13.50
CA SER A 694 -19.02 12.09 -12.88
C SER A 694 -20.18 11.50 -13.69
N GLN A 695 -20.08 10.25 -14.06
CA GLN A 695 -21.20 9.52 -14.66
C GLN A 695 -22.31 9.24 -13.64
N VAL A 696 -21.95 9.16 -12.36
CA VAL A 696 -22.88 8.95 -11.26
C VAL A 696 -23.83 10.14 -11.10
N PHE A 697 -23.27 11.34 -11.07
CA PHE A 697 -24.05 12.57 -11.01
C PHE A 697 -24.60 13.00 -12.37
N ALA A 698 -24.17 12.37 -13.46
CA ALA A 698 -24.45 12.73 -14.85
C ALA A 698 -24.05 14.17 -15.24
N PHE A 699 -23.31 14.89 -14.38
CA PHE A 699 -22.92 16.29 -14.50
C PHE A 699 -21.52 16.54 -13.96
N PRO A 700 -20.87 17.65 -14.34
CA PRO A 700 -19.61 18.03 -13.76
C PRO A 700 -19.72 18.36 -12.26
N VAL A 701 -18.74 17.90 -11.52
CA VAL A 701 -18.50 18.27 -10.12
C VAL A 701 -17.20 19.08 -10.10
N ALA A 702 -17.20 20.23 -9.46
CA ALA A 702 -16.03 21.10 -9.43
C ALA A 702 -15.89 21.84 -8.09
N ALA A 703 -14.66 22.11 -7.66
CA ALA A 703 -14.37 22.88 -6.45
C ALA A 703 -14.24 24.37 -6.77
N GLY A 704 -14.88 25.19 -6.00
CA GLY A 704 -14.67 26.64 -6.00
C GLY A 704 -13.31 27.02 -5.37
N TRP A 705 -12.87 28.24 -5.62
CA TRP A 705 -11.61 28.76 -5.06
C TRP A 705 -11.68 30.19 -4.53
N ASP A 706 -12.79 30.87 -4.78
CA ASP A 706 -12.91 32.30 -4.48
C ASP A 706 -13.00 32.54 -2.95
N ALA A 707 -11.97 33.13 -2.40
CA ALA A 707 -11.98 33.60 -1.02
C ALA A 707 -12.55 35.03 -1.00
N GLN A 708 -13.65 35.25 -0.29
CA GLN A 708 -14.11 36.60 -0.03
C GLN A 708 -13.24 37.26 1.05
N ALA A 709 -13.16 38.56 1.06
CA ALA A 709 -12.44 39.29 2.09
C ALA A 709 -13.06 38.97 3.46
N ALA A 710 -12.25 38.48 4.38
CA ALA A 710 -12.70 38.15 5.72
C ALA A 710 -13.29 39.40 6.41
N GLU A 711 -14.56 39.33 6.85
CA GLU A 711 -15.16 40.39 7.66
C GLU A 711 -14.78 40.20 9.13
N THR A 712 -14.28 41.26 9.76
CA THR A 712 -14.04 41.28 11.21
C THR A 712 -15.38 41.15 11.95
N VAL A 713 -15.55 40.05 12.70
CA VAL A 713 -16.74 39.80 13.49
C VAL A 713 -16.62 40.43 14.87
N THR A 714 -15.50 40.23 15.54
CA THR A 714 -15.23 40.74 16.87
C THR A 714 -13.72 40.78 17.14
N THR A 715 -13.36 41.56 18.16
CA THR A 715 -11.98 41.61 18.67
C THR A 715 -11.97 41.37 20.16
N GLU A 716 -11.07 40.56 20.64
CA GLU A 716 -10.90 40.25 22.04
C GLU A 716 -9.44 40.46 22.49
N THR A 717 -9.22 40.70 23.77
CA THR A 717 -7.89 40.74 24.34
C THR A 717 -7.65 39.51 25.22
N ALA A 718 -6.67 38.71 24.88
CA ALA A 718 -6.32 37.52 25.64
C ALA A 718 -4.81 37.32 25.77
N THR A 719 -4.40 36.51 26.70
CA THR A 719 -3.00 36.12 26.83
C THR A 719 -2.77 34.83 26.09
N VAL A 720 -1.88 34.87 25.10
CA VAL A 720 -1.36 33.70 24.40
C VAL A 720 -0.03 33.25 24.99
N THR A 721 0.27 31.96 24.93
CA THR A 721 1.53 31.39 25.44
C THR A 721 2.27 30.71 24.30
N ASN A 722 3.54 30.99 24.16
CA ASN A 722 4.37 30.37 23.11
C ASN A 722 4.29 28.83 23.17
N GLY A 723 4.02 28.22 22.04
CA GLY A 723 3.87 26.75 21.90
C GLY A 723 2.54 26.20 22.35
N SER A 724 1.60 27.02 22.85
CA SER A 724 0.26 26.62 23.25
C SER A 724 -0.77 26.95 22.16
N PRO A 725 -1.69 26.04 21.84
CA PRO A 725 -2.84 26.34 20.99
C PRO A 725 -4.00 26.99 21.76
N PHE A 726 -3.92 27.14 23.08
CA PHE A 726 -5.03 27.61 23.91
C PHE A 726 -4.85 29.04 24.35
N PHE A 727 -5.94 29.81 24.34
CA PHE A 727 -6.10 31.04 25.05
C PHE A 727 -7.53 31.15 25.65
N TYR A 728 -7.71 32.10 26.61
CA TYR A 728 -8.94 32.15 27.39
C TYR A 728 -9.46 33.60 27.45
N LEU A 729 -10.77 33.74 27.30
CA LEU A 729 -11.45 35.02 27.35
C LEU A 729 -11.99 35.33 28.74
N ALA A 730 -11.86 36.58 29.19
CA ALA A 730 -12.36 37.03 30.48
C ALA A 730 -13.89 37.14 30.51
N ALA A 731 -14.54 37.23 29.37
CA ALA A 731 -15.99 37.25 29.21
C ALA A 731 -16.42 36.30 28.08
N TYR A 732 -17.63 35.76 28.18
CA TYR A 732 -18.23 35.00 27.10
C TYR A 732 -18.59 35.91 25.94
N ASN A 733 -18.17 35.58 24.74
CA ASN A 733 -18.49 36.31 23.52
C ASN A 733 -19.27 35.42 22.54
N ILE A 734 -20.55 35.71 22.34
CA ILE A 734 -21.47 34.96 21.47
C ILE A 734 -21.08 35.05 19.98
N ASN A 735 -20.28 36.05 19.60
CA ASN A 735 -19.84 36.24 18.20
C ASN A 735 -18.61 35.37 17.84
N VAL A 736 -18.01 34.68 18.81
CA VAL A 736 -16.91 33.75 18.56
C VAL A 736 -17.51 32.40 18.17
N ALA A 737 -17.11 31.90 17.02
CA ALA A 737 -17.58 30.64 16.44
C ALA A 737 -16.42 29.79 15.91
N LEU A 738 -16.68 28.50 15.72
CA LEU A 738 -15.72 27.57 15.09
C LEU A 738 -15.35 28.03 13.68
N SER A 739 -14.16 27.70 13.27
CA SER A 739 -13.59 28.01 11.94
C SER A 739 -13.40 29.50 11.63
N GLN A 740 -13.66 30.41 12.55
CA GLN A 740 -13.27 31.81 12.36
C GLN A 740 -11.76 31.95 12.30
N VAL A 741 -11.28 32.78 11.38
CA VAL A 741 -9.86 33.08 11.24
C VAL A 741 -9.41 34.01 12.35
N LEU A 742 -8.32 33.66 12.98
CA LEU A 742 -7.69 34.43 14.04
C LEU A 742 -6.49 35.21 13.49
N SER A 743 -6.43 36.49 13.83
CA SER A 743 -5.25 37.33 13.55
C SER A 743 -4.87 38.17 14.74
N GLY A 744 -3.60 38.31 14.96
CA GLY A 744 -3.05 39.09 16.08
C GLY A 744 -1.55 38.86 16.23
N THR A 745 -0.91 39.63 17.09
CA THR A 745 0.51 39.41 17.42
C THR A 745 0.69 38.04 18.04
N ASN A 746 1.71 37.28 17.63
CA ASN A 746 2.03 35.94 18.08
C ASN A 746 1.02 34.86 17.64
N ILE A 747 0.10 35.17 16.74
CA ILE A 747 -0.80 34.17 16.11
C ILE A 747 -0.31 33.93 14.69
N PRO A 748 0.00 32.70 14.28
CA PRO A 748 0.39 32.38 12.90
C PRO A 748 -0.69 32.76 11.89
N ALA A 749 -0.29 33.18 10.70
CA ALA A 749 -1.25 33.43 9.62
C ALA A 749 -2.03 32.16 9.27
N GLY A 750 -3.33 32.29 9.00
CA GLY A 750 -4.21 31.17 8.69
C GLY A 750 -4.68 30.35 9.90
N THR A 751 -4.37 30.76 11.12
CA THR A 751 -4.89 30.10 12.32
C THR A 751 -6.40 30.29 12.44
N THR A 752 -7.12 29.23 12.76
CA THR A 752 -8.58 29.22 12.95
C THR A 752 -8.97 28.82 14.37
N VAL A 753 -10.22 29.04 14.74
CA VAL A 753 -10.82 28.50 15.95
C VAL A 753 -11.16 27.03 15.72
N ASP A 754 -10.47 26.14 16.42
CA ASP A 754 -10.63 24.67 16.28
C ASP A 754 -11.68 24.14 17.27
N SER A 755 -11.61 24.56 18.51
CA SER A 755 -12.63 24.20 19.50
C SER A 755 -12.92 25.36 20.46
N ILE A 756 -14.11 25.31 21.04
CA ILE A 756 -14.57 26.27 22.04
C ILE A 756 -14.99 25.52 23.30
N THR A 757 -14.42 25.89 24.42
CA THR A 757 -14.74 25.30 25.72
C THR A 757 -15.30 26.36 26.68
N SER A 758 -15.96 25.93 27.72
CA SER A 758 -16.52 26.85 28.73
C SER A 758 -16.09 26.45 30.13
N SER A 759 -16.12 27.43 31.03
CA SER A 759 -15.85 27.19 32.45
C SER A 759 -14.48 26.54 32.71
N ASN A 760 -13.44 27.18 32.18
CA ASN A 760 -12.06 26.76 32.32
C ASN A 760 -11.43 27.33 33.61
N ILE A 761 -10.61 26.57 34.33
CA ILE A 761 -9.99 27.04 35.57
C ILE A 761 -9.11 28.27 35.30
N ASN A 762 -9.37 29.38 35.99
CA ASN A 762 -8.50 30.54 35.95
C ASN A 762 -7.50 30.57 37.08
N ALA A 763 -7.97 30.41 38.33
CA ALA A 763 -7.13 30.38 39.52
C ALA A 763 -7.55 29.31 40.49
N LEU A 764 -6.59 28.82 41.25
CA LEU A 764 -6.76 27.84 42.34
C LEU A 764 -6.47 28.49 43.70
N THR A 765 -7.15 27.98 44.74
CA THR A 765 -7.03 28.48 46.13
C THR A 765 -7.09 27.31 47.09
N ASN A 766 -6.94 27.63 48.41
CA ASN A 766 -7.13 26.65 49.52
C ASN A 766 -6.33 25.37 49.38
N LEU A 767 -5.05 25.47 48.98
CA LEU A 767 -4.19 24.30 48.89
C LEU A 767 -4.08 23.56 50.21
N VAL A 768 -4.47 22.30 50.24
CA VAL A 768 -4.22 21.34 51.31
C VAL A 768 -3.22 20.32 50.77
N GLY A 769 -2.00 20.35 51.31
CA GLY A 769 -0.88 19.59 50.70
C GLY A 769 -0.94 18.07 50.92
N GLY A 770 -1.80 17.56 51.81
CA GLY A 770 -1.84 16.15 52.16
C GLY A 770 -0.57 15.69 52.89
N SER A 771 -0.30 14.38 52.88
CA SER A 771 0.89 13.80 53.50
C SER A 771 1.30 12.53 52.78
N SER A 772 2.57 12.15 52.99
CA SER A 772 3.19 10.88 52.52
C SER A 772 3.36 10.78 51.00
N TYR A 773 3.29 11.88 50.27
CA TYR A 773 3.63 11.91 48.82
C TYR A 773 5.15 11.85 48.64
N SER A 774 5.59 11.33 47.51
CA SER A 774 7.03 11.32 47.18
C SER A 774 7.50 12.73 46.84
N ASN A 775 8.63 13.16 47.40
CA ASN A 775 9.20 14.48 47.09
C ASN A 775 9.67 14.55 45.66
N GLY A 776 9.30 15.60 44.92
CA GLY A 776 9.67 15.82 43.55
C GLY A 776 8.89 16.95 42.89
N SER A 777 9.20 17.22 41.64
CA SER A 777 8.40 18.08 40.76
C SER A 777 7.84 17.20 39.65
N TYR A 778 6.55 17.23 39.50
CA TYR A 778 5.77 16.43 38.56
C TYR A 778 5.10 17.35 37.55
N THR A 779 5.21 17.06 36.26
CA THR A 779 4.68 17.88 35.17
C THR A 779 3.44 17.24 34.57
N ASP A 780 2.51 18.06 34.09
CA ASP A 780 1.27 17.65 33.43
C ASP A 780 0.42 16.64 34.24
N VAL A 781 0.45 16.75 35.57
CA VAL A 781 -0.31 15.88 36.48
C VAL A 781 -1.82 16.09 36.26
N PRO A 782 -2.59 15.03 35.92
CA PRO A 782 -4.04 15.16 35.78
C PRO A 782 -4.69 15.53 37.11
N LEU A 783 -5.51 16.58 37.08
CA LEU A 783 -6.33 16.95 38.23
C LEU A 783 -7.67 16.23 38.16
N THR A 784 -8.03 15.55 39.25
CA THR A 784 -9.26 14.77 39.38
C THR A 784 -10.21 15.40 40.40
N GLY A 785 -11.50 15.18 40.25
CA GLY A 785 -12.53 15.76 41.14
C GLY A 785 -13.20 16.98 40.53
N GLY A 786 -14.16 17.53 41.26
CA GLY A 786 -15.00 18.64 40.79
C GLY A 786 -16.01 18.20 39.71
N SER A 787 -16.63 19.18 39.08
CA SER A 787 -17.65 18.99 38.02
C SER A 787 -17.04 18.96 36.61
N GLY A 788 -15.81 19.43 36.42
CA GLY A 788 -15.11 19.55 35.15
C GLY A 788 -14.23 18.35 34.82
N PHE A 789 -13.51 18.50 33.70
CA PHE A 789 -12.58 17.48 33.20
C PHE A 789 -11.40 18.10 32.43
N GLY A 790 -10.32 17.33 32.28
CA GLY A 790 -9.20 17.65 31.39
C GLY A 790 -8.23 18.70 31.93
N ALA A 791 -8.28 19.09 33.20
CA ALA A 791 -7.28 19.97 33.78
C ALA A 791 -6.01 19.20 34.13
N THR A 792 -4.83 19.80 33.85
CA THR A 792 -3.53 19.32 34.31
C THR A 792 -2.75 20.42 35.00
N ALA A 793 -1.82 20.05 35.88
CA ALA A 793 -0.98 20.99 36.62
C ALA A 793 0.44 20.45 36.81
N ASP A 794 1.39 21.37 36.90
CA ASP A 794 2.70 21.08 37.46
C ASP A 794 2.62 21.13 39.00
N VAL A 795 3.03 20.03 39.64
CA VAL A 795 2.88 19.88 41.08
C VAL A 795 4.25 19.67 41.72
N THR A 796 4.56 20.45 42.76
CA THR A 796 5.77 20.26 43.55
C THR A 796 5.43 19.70 44.93
N VAL A 797 6.06 18.59 45.27
CA VAL A 797 5.96 17.97 46.58
C VAL A 797 7.25 18.19 47.37
N SER A 798 7.15 18.70 48.59
CA SER A 798 8.27 18.89 49.49
C SER A 798 7.86 18.53 50.92
N GLY A 799 8.72 17.78 51.61
CA GLY A 799 8.42 17.28 52.97
C GLY A 799 7.26 16.29 53.04
N GLY A 800 6.96 15.61 51.92
CA GLY A 800 5.86 14.65 51.83
C GLY A 800 4.49 15.28 51.61
N ALA A 801 4.43 16.61 51.37
CA ALA A 801 3.19 17.31 51.10
C ALA A 801 3.29 18.11 49.79
N VAL A 802 2.20 18.32 49.10
CA VAL A 802 2.10 19.21 47.92
C VAL A 802 2.24 20.66 48.40
N THR A 803 3.18 21.39 47.83
CA THR A 803 3.51 22.76 48.23
C THR A 803 3.23 23.77 47.13
N VAL A 804 3.25 23.37 45.88
CA VAL A 804 2.97 24.25 44.74
C VAL A 804 2.16 23.48 43.71
N VAL A 805 1.12 24.12 43.15
CA VAL A 805 0.32 23.62 42.02
C VAL A 805 0.22 24.76 41.01
N THR A 806 0.70 24.51 39.81
CA THR A 806 0.63 25.48 38.70
C THR A 806 -0.16 24.87 37.54
N ILE A 807 -1.25 25.48 37.16
CA ILE A 807 -2.10 24.97 36.07
C ILE A 807 -1.34 24.98 34.75
N VAL A 808 -1.35 23.86 34.04
CA VAL A 808 -0.82 23.69 32.66
C VAL A 808 -1.99 23.73 31.67
N LEU A 809 -2.92 22.77 31.78
CA LEU A 809 -4.17 22.79 31.02
C LEU A 809 -5.33 23.13 31.96
N ARG A 810 -6.19 24.02 31.51
CA ARG A 810 -7.25 24.57 32.34
C ARG A 810 -8.53 23.74 32.35
N GLY A 811 -8.62 22.70 31.49
CA GLY A 811 -9.80 21.84 31.38
C GLY A 811 -11.09 22.62 31.04
N ALA A 812 -12.22 21.97 31.19
CA ALA A 812 -13.52 22.58 30.92
C ALA A 812 -14.60 22.06 31.90
N GLY A 813 -15.68 22.85 32.06
CA GLY A 813 -16.85 22.45 32.83
C GLY A 813 -16.69 22.59 34.35
N TYR A 814 -15.68 23.30 34.84
CA TYR A 814 -15.49 23.51 36.30
C TYR A 814 -16.36 24.63 36.86
N VAL A 815 -16.67 24.52 38.13
CA VAL A 815 -17.43 25.51 38.88
C VAL A 815 -16.56 26.06 40.01
N VAL A 816 -16.68 27.36 40.32
CA VAL A 816 -16.01 27.97 41.47
C VAL A 816 -16.39 27.21 42.74
N GLY A 817 -15.40 26.80 43.50
CA GLY A 817 -15.53 25.96 44.68
C GLY A 817 -15.40 24.46 44.45
N ASP A 818 -15.23 24.03 43.22
CA ASP A 818 -14.86 22.62 42.95
C ASP A 818 -13.53 22.29 43.64
N SER A 819 -13.49 21.16 44.32
CA SER A 819 -12.29 20.68 45.01
C SER A 819 -11.61 19.59 44.16
N LEU A 820 -10.37 19.82 43.80
CA LEU A 820 -9.57 18.97 42.91
C LEU A 820 -8.48 18.27 43.70
N SER A 821 -8.06 17.12 43.23
CA SER A 821 -6.95 16.32 43.75
C SER A 821 -6.14 15.73 42.59
N ALA A 822 -5.12 14.94 42.91
CA ALA A 822 -4.41 14.12 41.93
C ALA A 822 -4.16 12.72 42.52
N ASP A 823 -4.04 11.74 41.65
CA ASP A 823 -3.74 10.37 42.06
C ASP A 823 -2.31 10.27 42.58
N ASP A 824 -2.11 9.51 43.65
CA ASP A 824 -0.78 9.27 44.24
C ASP A 824 0.23 8.71 43.26
N ALA A 825 -0.26 7.91 42.27
CA ALA A 825 0.56 7.34 41.22
C ALA A 825 1.23 8.43 40.36
N ASP A 826 0.53 9.52 40.09
CA ASP A 826 0.99 10.65 39.31
C ASP A 826 1.91 11.59 40.09
N LEU A 827 1.96 11.40 41.42
CA LEU A 827 2.80 12.12 42.37
C LEU A 827 3.93 11.21 42.96
N GLY A 828 4.37 10.19 42.18
CA GLY A 828 5.47 9.31 42.46
C GLY A 828 5.13 8.07 43.29
N GLY A 829 3.89 7.76 43.57
CA GLY A 829 3.46 6.47 44.14
C GLY A 829 3.98 6.20 45.57
N GLY A 830 4.05 7.20 46.43
CA GLY A 830 4.59 7.07 47.76
C GLY A 830 3.58 6.62 48.84
N GLY A 831 2.33 6.38 48.48
CA GLY A 831 1.25 6.09 49.43
C GLY A 831 0.68 7.38 50.02
N GLY A 832 0.82 8.51 49.33
CA GLY A 832 0.31 9.82 49.73
C GLY A 832 -1.21 9.92 49.65
N SER A 833 -1.74 10.79 50.49
CA SER A 833 -3.19 11.08 50.49
C SER A 833 -3.53 12.43 51.07
N GLY A 834 -4.75 12.90 50.78
CA GLY A 834 -5.28 14.15 51.37
C GLY A 834 -4.84 15.43 50.68
N PHE A 835 -4.24 15.36 49.48
CA PHE A 835 -4.03 16.54 48.65
C PHE A 835 -5.38 17.02 48.10
N SER A 836 -5.67 18.30 48.27
CA SER A 836 -6.79 18.96 47.61
C SER A 836 -6.50 20.45 47.35
N ILE A 837 -7.14 21.00 46.33
CA ILE A 837 -7.06 22.41 45.97
C ILE A 837 -8.39 22.83 45.33
N ASP A 838 -8.86 24.01 45.68
CA ASP A 838 -10.18 24.45 45.22
C ASP A 838 -10.08 25.39 44.03
N VAL A 839 -11.04 25.34 43.11
CA VAL A 839 -11.19 26.28 42.00
C VAL A 839 -11.67 27.64 42.57
N ASP A 840 -10.82 28.65 42.44
CA ASP A 840 -11.11 30.02 42.94
C ASP A 840 -11.89 30.85 41.90
N THR A 841 -11.42 30.84 40.65
CA THR A 841 -12.07 31.57 39.54
C THR A 841 -12.01 30.77 38.27
N ILE A 842 -12.91 31.04 37.33
CA ILE A 842 -12.98 30.40 36.01
C ILE A 842 -12.95 31.46 34.91
N PHE A 843 -12.44 31.05 33.72
CA PHE A 843 -12.70 31.71 32.46
C PHE A 843 -14.00 31.22 31.86
N PRO A 844 -14.93 32.08 31.44
CA PRO A 844 -16.20 31.64 30.87
C PRO A 844 -16.05 31.02 29.47
N MET A 845 -14.95 31.29 28.75
CA MET A 845 -14.70 30.81 27.40
C MET A 845 -13.22 30.52 27.18
N GLY A 846 -12.92 29.34 26.73
CA GLY A 846 -11.59 28.93 26.25
C GLY A 846 -11.66 28.62 24.77
N ILE A 847 -10.60 28.90 24.04
CA ILE A 847 -10.47 28.73 22.60
C ILE A 847 -9.23 27.94 22.33
N GLU A 848 -9.36 26.92 21.55
CA GLU A 848 -8.27 26.17 20.95
C GLU A 848 -8.07 26.65 19.51
N MET A 849 -6.83 26.95 19.18
CA MET A 849 -6.40 27.41 17.87
C MET A 849 -5.90 26.22 17.05
N SER A 850 -6.11 26.21 15.76
CA SER A 850 -5.57 25.21 14.84
C SER A 850 -4.03 25.23 14.74
N ALA A 851 -3.37 26.27 15.25
CA ALA A 851 -1.92 26.38 15.32
C ALA A 851 -1.45 26.97 16.66
N ASN A 852 -0.26 26.57 17.10
CA ASN A 852 0.33 27.05 18.34
C ASN A 852 0.78 28.51 18.23
N ALA A 853 0.58 29.29 19.27
CA ALA A 853 1.09 30.68 19.35
C ALA A 853 2.62 30.71 19.25
N THR A 854 3.16 31.71 18.56
CA THR A 854 4.60 31.89 18.31
C THR A 854 5.30 32.75 19.35
N GLY A 855 4.57 33.23 20.33
CA GLY A 855 5.12 34.07 21.43
C GLY A 855 4.15 34.13 22.59
N THR A 856 4.65 34.64 23.76
CA THR A 856 3.84 34.80 24.97
C THR A 856 3.56 36.29 25.19
N GLY A 857 2.30 36.63 25.47
CA GLY A 857 1.89 38.01 25.81
C GLY A 857 0.38 38.23 25.74
N SER A 858 -0.05 39.35 26.30
CA SER A 858 -1.42 39.82 26.10
C SER A 858 -1.53 40.48 24.72
N VAL A 859 -2.41 39.97 23.90
CA VAL A 859 -2.58 40.37 22.50
C VAL A 859 -4.05 40.65 22.20
N THR A 860 -4.28 41.62 21.31
CA THR A 860 -5.59 41.79 20.69
C THR A 860 -5.74 40.76 19.57
N ILE A 861 -6.74 39.93 19.67
CA ILE A 861 -7.08 38.88 18.72
C ILE A 861 -8.32 39.34 17.95
N THR A 862 -8.18 39.37 16.63
CA THR A 862 -9.29 39.65 15.72
C THR A 862 -9.85 38.34 15.23
N PHE A 863 -11.16 38.16 15.40
CA PHE A 863 -11.94 37.03 14.85
C PHE A 863 -12.61 37.50 13.57
N SER A 864 -12.38 36.82 12.50
CA SER A 864 -12.94 37.15 11.20
C SER A 864 -13.70 35.96 10.63
N THR A 865 -14.84 36.22 10.01
CA THR A 865 -15.46 35.19 9.15
C THR A 865 -14.60 35.08 7.93
N GLN A 866 -14.25 33.88 7.60
CA GLN A 866 -13.72 33.59 6.29
C GLN A 866 -14.89 33.03 5.49
N ASP A 867 -15.52 33.85 4.67
CA ASP A 867 -16.45 33.39 3.65
C ASP A 867 -15.64 32.90 2.44
N ASP A 868 -14.83 31.87 2.68
CA ASP A 868 -14.16 31.18 1.59
C ASP A 868 -15.21 30.36 0.85
N ILE A 869 -15.44 30.70 -0.41
CA ILE A 869 -16.32 29.94 -1.30
C ILE A 869 -15.59 28.68 -1.82
N ILE A 870 -14.69 28.11 -1.02
CA ILE A 870 -13.99 26.86 -1.35
C ILE A 870 -14.89 25.70 -1.00
N LYS A 871 -15.88 25.45 -1.83
CA LYS A 871 -16.87 24.37 -1.68
C LYS A 871 -16.89 23.54 -2.95
N VAL A 872 -17.45 22.36 -2.87
CA VAL A 872 -17.70 21.51 -4.05
C VAL A 872 -19.08 21.83 -4.62
N TYR A 873 -19.12 22.03 -5.92
CA TYR A 873 -20.32 22.36 -6.67
C TYR A 873 -20.67 21.26 -7.67
N GLN A 874 -21.94 20.94 -7.78
CA GLN A 874 -22.50 20.16 -8.86
C GLN A 874 -23.08 21.13 -9.89
N HIS A 875 -22.55 21.11 -11.11
CA HIS A 875 -22.99 21.97 -12.21
C HIS A 875 -24.20 21.40 -12.94
N GLU A 876 -24.81 22.19 -13.85
CA GLU A 876 -25.94 21.84 -14.70
C GLU A 876 -27.24 21.55 -13.92
N ILE A 877 -27.42 22.16 -12.75
CA ILE A 877 -28.60 22.05 -11.90
C ILE A 877 -29.30 23.39 -11.77
N GLY A 878 -30.59 23.42 -12.07
CA GLY A 878 -31.40 24.64 -11.99
C GLY A 878 -30.94 25.72 -12.96
N VAL A 879 -31.14 26.99 -12.58
CA VAL A 879 -30.78 28.17 -13.39
C VAL A 879 -29.98 29.21 -12.59
N ASP A 880 -29.84 28.95 -11.28
CA ASP A 880 -29.22 29.82 -10.31
C ASP A 880 -28.12 29.11 -9.53
N GLU A 881 -27.38 29.83 -8.71
CA GLU A 881 -26.54 29.25 -7.68
C GLU A 881 -27.40 28.86 -6.46
N ILE A 882 -27.26 27.64 -6.00
CA ILE A 882 -28.00 27.12 -4.84
C ILE A 882 -26.98 26.75 -3.75
N ASP A 883 -27.04 27.41 -2.59
CA ASP A 883 -26.26 27.09 -1.41
C ASP A 883 -27.22 26.85 -0.22
N GLY A 884 -27.44 25.58 0.07
CA GLY A 884 -28.42 25.18 1.10
C GLY A 884 -29.83 25.63 0.74
N GLN A 885 -30.38 26.57 1.51
CA GLN A 885 -31.70 27.17 1.26
C GLN A 885 -31.64 28.50 0.50
N ASN A 886 -30.43 28.99 0.25
CA ASN A 886 -30.23 30.28 -0.44
C ASN A 886 -30.12 30.06 -1.95
N THR A 887 -30.73 30.98 -2.71
CA THR A 887 -30.68 31.00 -4.17
C THR A 887 -30.14 32.35 -4.62
N PHE A 888 -29.07 32.34 -5.38
CA PHE A 888 -28.44 33.55 -5.89
C PHE A 888 -28.58 33.56 -7.41
N ALA A 889 -28.99 34.72 -7.96
CA ALA A 889 -29.11 34.89 -9.39
C ALA A 889 -27.75 34.76 -10.07
N ILE A 890 -27.71 34.03 -11.20
CA ILE A 890 -26.56 34.01 -12.08
C ILE A 890 -26.82 34.97 -13.25
N GLU A 891 -25.99 36.01 -13.33
CA GLU A 891 -26.02 36.94 -14.47
C GLU A 891 -25.68 36.20 -15.77
N SER A 892 -26.51 36.34 -16.76
CA SER A 892 -26.27 35.79 -18.11
C SER A 892 -26.68 36.81 -19.17
N PHE A 893 -25.77 37.04 -20.09
CA PHE A 893 -26.09 37.89 -21.21
C PHE A 893 -25.46 37.44 -22.53
N VAL A 894 -25.98 37.93 -23.63
CA VAL A 894 -25.42 37.79 -24.96
C VAL A 894 -25.54 39.12 -25.73
N GLU A 895 -24.47 39.53 -26.37
CA GLU A 895 -24.41 40.75 -27.17
C GLU A 895 -24.21 40.43 -28.67
N THR A 896 -25.03 40.98 -29.50
CA THR A 896 -25.01 40.75 -30.98
C THR A 896 -23.77 41.38 -31.62
N ASN A 897 -23.52 41.04 -32.89
CA ASN A 897 -22.61 41.79 -33.74
C ASN A 897 -23.15 43.19 -34.06
N ASP A 898 -22.31 44.04 -34.60
CA ASP A 898 -22.68 45.40 -35.01
C ASP A 898 -23.76 45.41 -36.10
N LEU A 899 -24.87 46.08 -35.83
CA LEU A 899 -25.93 46.35 -36.75
C LEU A 899 -25.74 47.79 -37.35
N SER A 900 -25.67 47.91 -38.63
CA SER A 900 -25.45 49.19 -39.30
C SER A 900 -25.95 49.20 -40.73
N TRP A 901 -26.05 50.36 -41.34
CA TRP A 901 -26.29 50.54 -42.79
C TRP A 901 -24.99 50.60 -43.60
N VAL A 902 -23.84 50.42 -42.98
CA VAL A 902 -22.55 50.44 -43.68
C VAL A 902 -22.35 49.10 -44.43
N ALA A 903 -21.85 49.18 -45.65
CA ALA A 903 -21.56 47.96 -46.43
C ALA A 903 -20.46 47.10 -45.82
N GLY A 904 -20.57 45.79 -45.94
CA GLY A 904 -19.58 44.82 -45.48
C GLY A 904 -19.93 44.17 -44.17
N GLY A 905 -20.99 44.58 -43.46
CA GLY A 905 -21.47 43.87 -42.27
C GLY A 905 -22.38 42.69 -42.58
N PRO A 906 -22.40 41.62 -41.75
CA PRO A 906 -23.18 40.39 -42.01
C PRO A 906 -24.68 40.61 -42.03
N SER A 907 -25.19 41.72 -41.46
CA SER A 907 -26.61 42.08 -41.45
C SER A 907 -27.05 42.89 -42.66
N GLN A 908 -26.17 43.11 -43.65
CA GLN A 908 -26.43 43.98 -44.77
C GLN A 908 -27.01 43.21 -45.99
N GLN A 909 -28.18 43.60 -46.41
CA GLN A 909 -28.83 43.10 -47.63
C GLN A 909 -28.43 43.87 -48.90
N SER A 910 -27.61 44.92 -48.76
CA SER A 910 -27.18 45.72 -49.89
C SER A 910 -25.65 45.70 -50.00
N PRO A 911 -25.10 45.52 -51.22
CA PRO A 911 -23.66 45.57 -51.43
C PRO A 911 -23.10 47.02 -51.39
N VAL A 912 -23.94 48.00 -51.28
CA VAL A 912 -23.55 49.39 -51.14
C VAL A 912 -24.12 49.95 -49.84
N GLY A 913 -23.25 50.32 -48.91
CA GLY A 913 -23.65 50.95 -47.65
C GLY A 913 -24.17 52.35 -47.79
N GLU A 914 -24.90 52.79 -46.80
CA GLU A 914 -25.41 54.14 -46.73
C GLU A 914 -24.83 54.90 -45.56
N ASN A 915 -24.38 56.12 -45.74
CA ASN A 915 -23.85 56.99 -44.68
C ASN A 915 -25.01 57.57 -43.86
N ARG A 916 -25.75 56.70 -43.23
CA ARG A 916 -26.89 57.07 -42.37
C ARG A 916 -26.78 56.34 -41.03
N TRP A 917 -27.39 56.92 -40.03
CA TRP A 917 -27.56 56.28 -38.72
C TRP A 917 -28.67 55.23 -38.83
N LEU A 918 -28.51 54.17 -38.11
CA LEU A 918 -29.55 53.17 -37.87
C LEU A 918 -30.44 53.68 -36.74
N ARG A 919 -31.72 53.80 -37.01
CA ARG A 919 -32.75 54.13 -36.04
C ARG A 919 -33.60 52.93 -35.78
N LEU A 920 -33.47 52.33 -34.57
CA LEU A 920 -34.25 51.22 -34.12
C LEU A 920 -35.52 51.74 -33.43
N GLU A 921 -36.68 51.34 -33.96
CA GLU A 921 -37.98 51.81 -33.51
C GLU A 921 -38.72 50.75 -32.70
N ARG A 922 -38.45 49.48 -32.97
CA ARG A 922 -39.06 48.35 -32.28
C ARG A 922 -38.21 47.11 -32.36
N VAL A 923 -38.21 46.36 -31.25
CA VAL A 923 -37.73 44.99 -31.19
C VAL A 923 -38.89 44.08 -30.83
N GLU A 924 -39.08 43.00 -31.60
CA GLU A 924 -40.06 41.95 -31.29
C GLU A 924 -39.28 40.73 -30.77
N PRO A 925 -39.24 40.53 -29.42
CA PRO A 925 -38.50 39.44 -28.85
C PRO A 925 -39.17 38.12 -29.13
N ASP A 926 -38.39 37.12 -29.55
CA ASP A 926 -38.80 35.71 -29.63
C ASP A 926 -37.95 34.91 -28.66
N PHE A 927 -38.47 34.75 -27.47
CA PHE A 927 -37.81 34.06 -26.37
C PHE A 927 -38.75 33.09 -25.68
N ILE A 928 -38.18 31.98 -25.22
CA ILE A 928 -38.75 31.18 -24.14
C ILE A 928 -38.02 31.63 -22.88
N LEU A 929 -38.71 32.29 -21.96
CA LEU A 929 -38.08 32.86 -20.80
C LEU A 929 -38.91 32.67 -19.52
N SER A 930 -38.23 32.71 -18.38
CA SER A 930 -38.82 32.88 -17.06
C SER A 930 -38.08 34.04 -16.36
N GLY A 931 -38.84 34.82 -15.56
CA GLY A 931 -38.35 36.08 -15.02
C GLY A 931 -38.28 37.20 -16.06
N ASP A 932 -37.78 38.33 -15.64
CA ASP A 932 -37.61 39.49 -16.51
C ASP A 932 -36.26 39.47 -17.21
N MET A 933 -36.19 40.07 -18.39
CA MET A 933 -34.92 40.29 -19.10
C MET A 933 -34.73 41.77 -19.42
N ASN A 934 -33.50 42.21 -19.45
CA ASN A 934 -33.11 43.54 -19.84
C ASN A 934 -32.55 43.52 -21.25
N LEU A 935 -33.06 44.43 -22.11
CA LEU A 935 -32.46 44.74 -23.39
C LEU A 935 -31.73 46.05 -23.33
N TYR A 936 -30.43 46.02 -23.55
CA TYR A 936 -29.62 47.24 -23.71
C TYR A 936 -29.27 47.43 -25.19
N VAL A 937 -29.23 48.68 -25.60
CA VAL A 937 -28.74 49.10 -26.92
C VAL A 937 -27.41 49.80 -26.75
N THR A 938 -26.34 49.12 -27.12
CA THR A 938 -24.99 49.69 -27.12
C THR A 938 -24.68 50.21 -28.52
N GLY A 939 -24.03 51.32 -28.64
CA GLY A 939 -23.67 51.83 -29.96
C GLY A 939 -22.80 53.07 -29.95
N ARG A 940 -22.23 53.33 -31.11
CA ARG A 940 -21.20 54.35 -31.30
C ARG A 940 -21.40 55.11 -32.61
N PRO A 941 -20.92 56.39 -32.64
CA PRO A 941 -21.01 57.21 -33.85
C PRO A 941 -19.95 56.87 -34.89
N TYR A 942 -18.79 56.33 -34.49
CA TYR A 942 -17.70 55.90 -35.37
C TYR A 942 -17.08 54.62 -34.84
N ALA A 943 -16.43 53.87 -35.69
CA ALA A 943 -15.86 52.57 -35.36
C ALA A 943 -14.87 52.57 -34.16
N GLN A 944 -14.20 53.71 -33.90
CA GLN A 944 -13.27 53.84 -32.78
C GLN A 944 -13.78 54.74 -31.64
N SER A 945 -15.06 55.14 -31.68
CA SER A 945 -15.67 55.94 -30.63
C SER A 945 -16.03 55.07 -29.44
N GLU A 946 -16.09 55.67 -28.27
CA GLU A 946 -16.62 54.98 -27.07
C GLU A 946 -18.06 54.61 -27.26
N ASP A 947 -18.41 53.45 -26.74
CA ASP A 947 -19.78 52.92 -26.76
C ASP A 947 -20.66 53.74 -25.79
N LYS A 948 -21.89 54.01 -26.20
CA LYS A 948 -22.95 54.53 -25.35
C LYS A 948 -24.02 53.45 -25.18
N ILE A 949 -24.31 53.14 -23.92
CA ILE A 949 -25.30 52.16 -23.55
C ILE A 949 -26.60 52.88 -23.20
N SER A 950 -27.76 52.37 -23.63
CA SER A 950 -29.08 52.82 -23.24
C SER A 950 -29.42 52.45 -21.80
N GLU A 951 -30.45 53.08 -21.21
CA GLU A 951 -31.18 52.48 -20.10
C GLU A 951 -31.79 51.14 -20.53
N PRO A 952 -32.03 50.20 -19.57
CA PRO A 952 -32.60 48.90 -19.91
C PRO A 952 -34.05 49.01 -20.33
N TYR A 953 -34.37 48.27 -21.39
CA TYR A 953 -35.75 47.97 -21.79
C TYR A 953 -36.14 46.61 -21.22
N VAL A 954 -36.94 46.63 -20.15
CA VAL A 954 -37.36 45.42 -19.48
C VAL A 954 -38.45 44.71 -20.28
N PHE A 955 -38.34 43.38 -20.42
CA PHE A 955 -39.35 42.57 -21.06
C PHE A 955 -39.45 41.18 -20.43
N ASP A 956 -40.66 40.60 -20.53
CA ASP A 956 -41.00 39.30 -19.97
C ASP A 956 -41.61 38.37 -21.03
N GLN A 957 -42.01 37.14 -20.66
CA GLN A 957 -42.63 36.17 -21.57
C GLN A 957 -43.94 36.66 -22.21
N THR A 958 -44.57 37.71 -21.65
CA THR A 958 -45.84 38.29 -22.18
C THR A 958 -45.60 39.46 -23.08
N THR A 959 -44.41 39.97 -23.19
CA THR A 959 -44.01 41.14 -23.97
C THR A 959 -43.94 40.81 -25.46
N ASN A 960 -44.91 41.24 -26.24
CA ASN A 960 -44.95 41.00 -27.66
C ASN A 960 -44.02 41.94 -28.48
N LYS A 961 -43.72 43.11 -27.95
CA LYS A 961 -42.89 44.14 -28.64
C LYS A 961 -42.29 45.11 -27.63
N ILE A 962 -41.13 45.59 -27.92
CA ILE A 962 -40.45 46.68 -27.21
C ILE A 962 -40.33 47.86 -28.14
N ASP A 963 -41.14 48.91 -27.92
CA ASP A 963 -41.07 50.14 -28.70
C ASP A 963 -39.95 51.04 -28.14
N MET A 964 -39.08 51.52 -29.01
CA MET A 964 -37.88 52.29 -28.62
C MET A 964 -37.55 53.39 -29.64
N LYS A 965 -36.62 54.24 -29.28
CA LYS A 965 -36.15 55.33 -30.17
C LYS A 965 -34.63 55.49 -30.09
N GLU A 966 -33.95 54.37 -30.36
CA GLU A 966 -32.52 54.37 -30.35
C GLU A 966 -31.95 54.66 -31.72
N GLN A 967 -30.97 55.59 -31.80
CA GLN A 967 -30.33 55.97 -33.03
C GLN A 967 -28.79 55.99 -32.85
N ARG A 968 -28.12 55.11 -33.58
CA ARG A 968 -26.67 54.96 -33.59
C ARG A 968 -26.20 54.69 -35.01
N ARG A 969 -24.93 54.90 -35.31
CA ARG A 969 -24.38 54.47 -36.61
C ARG A 969 -24.13 52.99 -36.62
N GLU A 970 -23.55 52.51 -35.60
CA GLU A 970 -23.30 51.10 -35.28
C GLU A 970 -23.96 50.81 -33.96
N MET A 971 -24.72 49.71 -33.84
CA MET A 971 -25.37 49.33 -32.60
C MET A 971 -25.36 47.81 -32.39
N ARG A 972 -25.26 47.44 -31.16
CA ARG A 972 -25.36 46.06 -30.69
C ARG A 972 -26.52 45.96 -29.72
N LEU A 973 -27.12 44.78 -29.66
CA LEU A 973 -28.21 44.47 -28.75
C LEU A 973 -27.68 43.48 -27.70
N ARG A 974 -27.73 43.88 -26.43
CA ARG A 974 -27.38 43.00 -25.30
C ARG A 974 -28.66 42.58 -24.61
N PHE A 975 -28.89 41.27 -24.59
CA PHE A 975 -30.00 40.65 -23.88
C PHE A 975 -29.46 40.04 -22.60
N GLU A 976 -29.96 40.43 -21.42
CA GLU A 976 -29.43 40.10 -20.14
C GLU A 976 -30.52 39.59 -19.21
N SER A 977 -30.20 38.55 -18.45
CA SER A 977 -30.99 37.98 -17.36
C SER A 977 -30.13 37.95 -16.09
N ASP A 978 -30.50 38.72 -15.08
CA ASP A 978 -29.80 38.92 -13.80
C ASP A 978 -30.69 38.68 -12.57
N GLU A 979 -31.88 38.12 -12.79
CA GLU A 979 -32.87 37.83 -11.76
C GLU A 979 -32.80 36.35 -11.31
N ALA A 980 -33.08 36.11 -9.99
CA ALA A 980 -33.21 34.77 -9.46
C ALA A 980 -34.40 34.02 -10.10
N GLY A 981 -34.17 32.81 -10.56
CA GLY A 981 -35.12 32.03 -11.32
C GLY A 981 -35.16 32.40 -12.80
N GLY A 982 -34.42 33.44 -13.22
CA GLY A 982 -34.34 33.92 -14.60
C GLY A 982 -33.68 32.90 -15.53
N ASN A 983 -34.34 32.58 -16.61
CA ASN A 983 -33.82 31.68 -17.63
C ASN A 983 -34.34 32.10 -19.02
N TYR A 984 -33.52 31.89 -20.04
CA TYR A 984 -33.95 32.19 -21.41
C TYR A 984 -33.40 31.20 -22.44
N GLN A 985 -34.17 31.07 -23.51
CA GLN A 985 -33.74 30.52 -24.80
C GLN A 985 -34.19 31.47 -25.89
N MET A 986 -33.24 32.03 -26.63
CA MET A 986 -33.51 32.98 -27.68
C MET A 986 -33.99 32.28 -28.96
N GLY A 987 -35.00 32.82 -29.60
CA GLY A 987 -35.48 32.45 -30.92
C GLY A 987 -34.98 33.41 -31.99
N LYS A 988 -35.87 33.79 -32.94
CA LYS A 988 -35.63 34.81 -33.97
C LYS A 988 -36.17 36.16 -33.53
N VAL A 989 -35.30 37.06 -33.16
CA VAL A 989 -35.67 38.43 -32.78
C VAL A 989 -35.91 39.22 -34.06
N ILE A 990 -37.02 39.92 -34.12
CA ILE A 990 -37.39 40.77 -35.28
C ILE A 990 -37.12 42.22 -34.94
N LEU A 991 -36.43 42.92 -35.81
CA LEU A 991 -36.07 44.31 -35.69
C LEU A 991 -36.82 45.18 -36.68
N ASN A 992 -37.45 46.25 -36.19
CA ASN A 992 -38.05 47.29 -37.00
C ASN A 992 -37.14 48.53 -36.98
N ALA A 993 -36.50 48.82 -38.08
CA ALA A 993 -35.56 49.91 -38.16
C ALA A 993 -35.82 50.82 -39.35
N THR A 994 -35.52 52.09 -39.19
CA THR A 994 -35.57 53.12 -40.24
C THR A 994 -34.20 53.78 -40.38
N PHE A 995 -34.08 54.48 -41.53
CA PHE A 995 -32.95 55.38 -41.76
C PHE A 995 -33.05 56.53 -40.76
N GLY A 996 -32.04 56.70 -39.98
CA GLY A 996 -31.84 57.83 -39.10
C GLY A 996 -31.26 59.03 -39.83
N ASP A 997 -30.74 60.00 -39.08
CA ASP A 997 -30.22 61.25 -39.65
C ASP A 997 -29.02 61.04 -40.58
N VAL A 998 -28.90 61.78 -41.61
CA VAL A 998 -27.69 61.84 -42.43
C VAL A 998 -26.67 62.67 -41.67
N ARG A 999 -25.46 62.17 -41.55
CA ARG A 999 -24.38 63.00 -41.02
C ARG A 999 -24.03 64.11 -41.97
N GLY A 1000 -24.21 65.38 -41.53
CA GLY A 1000 -23.60 66.47 -42.20
C GLY A 1000 -22.09 66.42 -42.18
N TYR A 1001 -21.45 66.77 -43.23
CA TYR A 1001 -19.99 66.93 -43.26
C TYR A 1001 -19.55 67.97 -42.30
#